data_e03d858d3313dbb9d1c95afbb85a97ef
#
_entry.id   e03d858d3313dbb9d1c95afbb85a97ef
#
_cell.length_a   1.000
_cell.length_b   1.000
_cell.length_c   1.000
_cell.angle_alpha   90.00
_cell.angle_beta   90.00
_cell.angle_gamma   90.00
#
_symmetry.space_group_name_H-M   'P 1'
#
loop_
_entity.id
_entity.type
_entity.pdbx_description
1 polymer ?
#
loop_
_entity_poly.entity_id
_entity_poly.type
_entity_poly.pdbx_seq_one_letter_code
_entity_poly.pdbx_strand_id
1 'polypeptide(L)'
;MKRLALIFAVCVTIASVGIAETSFVDVSLVLPRAEFAKYHELITGRRPEADVLRLAVDPSVSKSGNDAYKIVSEDDGVAITGSNLRSVFYGVYDLLGRRGGCRWFWDGDVVPKKEALDLSGLDIHEESQFEFRAIRYFAHRGLKRFQAEHWGPDDWKKEIDWCLKRRLNTFMLRIGQDDLFQRAFPDVVSYPDPSKNLPGQGHGYDNRSLFWSLQYRGRLRQFVQRYGRERGMMIPEDFGTMSHWYSRTPDEFLEKMKPDFVPQASSTYGEKSGLVWDIRQDRWLDAYWRLTETAIRDFGSPDLLHTIGLGERKCYMDRAENFRFKEYALDRIFKKAAKSCPDSRLLLAGWDFYHSWTDSEVRALLPSLDPKRVVIWDYEADAYARSNFTQWDVVGKFPYTFGIFLTLEQGLDVRANYSVIEERERIIASDPFCKGYIFWPESSHTDSLLMEYFAKNSWRALTVTHDMLIPVFCRDRYGQDAERMAVAWKATVPISTVSPDLWSRNYGKHSYHLAEEVAAIKLDIVWTNGLGHIFKDAPETLRLLAEIDSADEFVRRDIIDLARTIVDRMLIAEQAIAMSGFKGWCNGSENVECVKKSARCWRELADAMADLLSLHVDYSLYDTYLSLDRVEKIQNPDFQHVLVENALNSYCASHQAELARHVWYPIVRDWTDSAIDRMEKGERQAISLFMRADYLTKAKEADLKVLNETLPISGKSLPCVLSRMADAADIFVESAP
;
A
#
# COMPACT_ATOMS: atom_id res chain seq x y z
N MET A 1 -18.66 -27.94 1.18
CA MET A 1 -18.27 -29.34 0.98
C MET A 1 -19.00 -30.04 -0.17
N LYS A 2 -20.28 -29.86 -0.40
CA LYS A 2 -21.02 -30.54 -1.51
C LYS A 2 -20.66 -30.07 -2.94
N ARG A 3 -20.12 -28.89 -3.15
CA ARG A 3 -19.69 -28.40 -4.49
C ARG A 3 -18.25 -28.79 -4.87
N LEU A 4 -17.37 -29.05 -3.91
CA LEU A 4 -16.03 -29.59 -4.19
C LEU A 4 -16.05 -31.08 -4.58
N ALA A 5 -17.00 -31.84 -4.04
CA ALA A 5 -17.17 -33.24 -4.39
C ALA A 5 -17.67 -33.44 -5.84
N LEU A 6 -18.36 -32.44 -6.41
CA LEU A 6 -18.87 -32.51 -7.78
C LEU A 6 -17.76 -32.32 -8.83
N ILE A 7 -16.74 -31.52 -8.52
CA ILE A 7 -15.60 -31.32 -9.44
C ILE A 7 -14.69 -32.55 -9.45
N PHE A 8 -14.51 -33.24 -8.32
CA PHE A 8 -13.73 -34.48 -8.26
C PHE A 8 -14.49 -35.69 -8.90
N ALA A 9 -15.82 -35.70 -8.82
CA ALA A 9 -16.62 -36.76 -9.44
C ALA A 9 -16.66 -36.67 -10.98
N VAL A 10 -16.54 -35.49 -11.55
CA VAL A 10 -16.48 -35.26 -13.00
C VAL A 10 -15.14 -35.73 -13.58
N CYS A 11 -14.04 -35.64 -12.84
CA CYS A 11 -12.73 -36.09 -13.32
C CYS A 11 -12.54 -37.62 -13.29
N VAL A 12 -13.34 -38.34 -12.51
CA VAL A 12 -13.18 -39.81 -12.37
C VAL A 12 -14.11 -40.62 -13.33
N THR A 13 -15.17 -39.97 -13.84
CA THR A 13 -16.17 -40.68 -14.68
C THR A 13 -15.88 -40.59 -16.18
N ILE A 14 -14.85 -39.86 -16.63
CA ILE A 14 -14.48 -39.75 -18.05
C ILE A 14 -13.51 -40.86 -18.54
N ALA A 15 -13.09 -41.76 -17.66
CA ALA A 15 -12.12 -42.81 -17.99
C ALA A 15 -12.69 -44.07 -18.64
N SER A 16 -13.97 -44.11 -19.05
CA SER A 16 -14.56 -45.37 -19.58
C SER A 16 -15.67 -45.20 -20.65
N VAL A 17 -15.53 -44.23 -21.56
CA VAL A 17 -16.32 -44.28 -22.82
C VAL A 17 -15.45 -43.85 -23.99
N GLY A 18 -15.42 -44.70 -25.04
CA GLY A 18 -14.48 -44.60 -26.13
C GLY A 18 -14.62 -43.40 -27.07
N ILE A 19 -13.49 -42.99 -27.50
CA ILE A 19 -13.06 -42.32 -28.74
C ILE A 19 -14.16 -41.67 -29.57
N ALA A 20 -14.36 -40.38 -29.27
CA ALA A 20 -14.66 -39.35 -30.23
C ALA A 20 -13.61 -38.26 -29.99
N GLU A 21 -13.12 -37.58 -31.03
CA GLU A 21 -12.16 -36.46 -30.93
C GLU A 21 -12.69 -35.39 -29.99
N THR A 22 -12.47 -35.56 -28.70
CA THR A 22 -12.67 -34.53 -27.69
C THR A 22 -11.43 -33.65 -27.73
N SER A 23 -11.56 -32.44 -28.27
CA SER A 23 -10.62 -31.36 -28.04
C SER A 23 -10.25 -31.35 -26.55
N PHE A 24 -8.99 -31.59 -26.23
CA PHE A 24 -8.47 -31.43 -24.86
C PHE A 24 -8.75 -29.98 -24.44
N VAL A 25 -9.77 -29.76 -23.62
CA VAL A 25 -9.97 -28.47 -22.97
C VAL A 25 -8.79 -28.31 -22.01
N ASP A 26 -7.88 -27.41 -22.35
CA ASP A 26 -6.80 -27.05 -21.42
C ASP A 26 -7.42 -26.53 -20.12
N VAL A 27 -7.29 -27.29 -19.06
CA VAL A 27 -7.90 -27.00 -17.76
C VAL A 27 -7.49 -25.61 -17.24
N SER A 28 -6.34 -25.12 -17.66
CA SER A 28 -5.85 -23.78 -17.31
C SER A 28 -6.73 -22.66 -17.88
N LEU A 29 -7.40 -22.86 -19.02
CA LEU A 29 -8.23 -21.87 -19.72
C LEU A 29 -9.69 -21.82 -19.25
N VAL A 30 -10.08 -22.70 -18.32
CA VAL A 30 -11.45 -22.70 -17.76
C VAL A 30 -11.75 -21.41 -16.99
N LEU A 31 -10.78 -20.89 -16.23
CA LEU A 31 -10.99 -19.67 -15.42
C LEU A 31 -11.17 -18.42 -16.26
N PRO A 32 -10.32 -18.07 -17.25
CA PRO A 32 -10.55 -16.90 -18.08
C PRO A 32 -11.84 -16.99 -18.92
N ARG A 33 -12.23 -18.21 -19.37
CA ARG A 33 -13.52 -18.43 -20.00
C ARG A 33 -14.69 -18.17 -19.06
N ALA A 34 -14.61 -18.59 -17.81
CA ALA A 34 -15.63 -18.34 -16.80
C ALA A 34 -15.76 -16.83 -16.48
N GLU A 35 -14.65 -16.10 -16.42
CA GLU A 35 -14.67 -14.65 -16.23
C GLU A 35 -15.35 -13.94 -17.42
N PHE A 36 -15.02 -14.32 -18.65
CA PHE A 36 -15.74 -13.78 -19.82
C PHE A 36 -17.24 -14.04 -19.74
N ALA A 37 -17.65 -15.29 -19.47
CA ALA A 37 -19.06 -15.65 -19.38
C ALA A 37 -19.81 -14.88 -18.29
N LYS A 38 -19.18 -14.70 -17.14
CA LYS A 38 -19.71 -13.90 -16.02
C LYS A 38 -19.99 -12.45 -16.44
N TYR A 39 -18.99 -11.76 -17.02
CA TYR A 39 -19.16 -10.37 -17.41
C TYR A 39 -20.06 -10.21 -18.65
N HIS A 40 -20.03 -11.15 -19.58
CA HIS A 40 -20.96 -11.16 -20.70
C HIS A 40 -22.42 -11.23 -20.18
N GLU A 41 -22.69 -12.12 -19.21
CA GLU A 41 -24.02 -12.22 -18.59
C GLU A 41 -24.36 -10.94 -17.78
N LEU A 42 -23.41 -10.35 -17.08
CA LEU A 42 -23.60 -9.08 -16.39
C LEU A 42 -23.94 -7.93 -17.36
N ILE A 43 -23.31 -7.89 -18.53
CA ILE A 43 -23.51 -6.84 -19.54
C ILE A 43 -24.82 -7.05 -20.30
N THR A 44 -25.06 -8.27 -20.83
CA THR A 44 -26.14 -8.53 -21.78
C THR A 44 -27.37 -9.17 -21.18
N GLY A 45 -27.29 -9.63 -19.93
CA GLY A 45 -28.34 -10.45 -19.29
C GLY A 45 -28.40 -11.89 -19.79
N ARG A 46 -27.47 -12.32 -20.64
CA ARG A 46 -27.46 -13.67 -21.24
C ARG A 46 -26.06 -14.28 -21.17
N ARG A 47 -25.99 -15.58 -21.02
CA ARG A 47 -24.71 -16.29 -21.15
C ARG A 47 -24.28 -16.33 -22.62
N PRO A 48 -22.96 -16.25 -22.89
CA PRO A 48 -22.46 -16.40 -24.25
C PRO A 48 -22.68 -17.81 -24.78
N GLU A 49 -22.78 -17.95 -26.09
CA GLU A 49 -22.72 -19.26 -26.75
C GLU A 49 -21.33 -19.88 -26.59
N ALA A 50 -21.25 -21.20 -26.67
CA ALA A 50 -20.02 -21.94 -26.34
C ALA A 50 -18.84 -21.56 -27.25
N ASP A 51 -19.12 -21.27 -28.51
CA ASP A 51 -18.12 -21.07 -29.56
C ASP A 51 -17.74 -19.59 -29.78
N VAL A 52 -18.41 -18.66 -29.08
CA VAL A 52 -18.17 -17.21 -29.20
C VAL A 52 -16.75 -16.82 -28.80
N LEU A 53 -16.10 -17.57 -27.90
CA LEU A 53 -14.76 -17.24 -27.38
C LEU A 53 -13.81 -18.42 -27.54
N ARG A 54 -12.74 -18.24 -28.32
CA ARG A 54 -11.60 -19.15 -28.36
C ARG A 54 -10.44 -18.61 -27.60
N LEU A 55 -9.84 -19.44 -26.76
CA LEU A 55 -8.70 -19.09 -25.89
C LEU A 55 -7.52 -20.00 -26.17
N ALA A 56 -6.32 -19.42 -26.25
CA ALA A 56 -5.07 -20.14 -26.43
C ALA A 56 -3.91 -19.51 -25.65
N VAL A 57 -2.92 -20.32 -25.31
CA VAL A 57 -1.61 -19.85 -24.82
C VAL A 57 -0.58 -20.17 -25.91
N ASP A 58 0.13 -19.13 -26.36
CA ASP A 58 1.24 -19.25 -27.30
C ASP A 58 2.34 -18.24 -26.93
N PRO A 59 3.47 -18.69 -26.37
CA PRO A 59 4.58 -17.82 -26.01
C PRO A 59 5.11 -16.95 -27.17
N SER A 60 4.92 -17.37 -28.43
CA SER A 60 5.37 -16.64 -29.61
C SER A 60 4.63 -15.32 -29.87
N VAL A 61 3.52 -15.09 -29.16
CA VAL A 61 2.81 -13.80 -29.21
C VAL A 61 3.67 -12.66 -28.65
N SER A 62 4.53 -12.94 -27.67
CA SER A 62 5.50 -11.98 -27.15
C SER A 62 6.77 -11.96 -27.99
N LYS A 63 7.27 -10.75 -28.32
CA LYS A 63 8.54 -10.52 -29.00
C LYS A 63 9.68 -10.28 -28.02
N SER A 64 9.37 -9.67 -26.88
CA SER A 64 10.35 -9.33 -25.83
C SER A 64 10.53 -10.41 -24.76
N GLY A 65 9.59 -11.37 -24.68
CA GLY A 65 9.47 -12.32 -23.59
C GLY A 65 8.59 -11.82 -22.42
N ASN A 66 8.10 -10.58 -22.50
CA ASN A 66 7.15 -10.02 -21.53
C ASN A 66 5.71 -10.50 -21.80
N ASP A 67 4.78 -10.09 -20.95
CA ASP A 67 3.36 -10.41 -21.14
C ASP A 67 2.80 -9.76 -22.41
N ALA A 68 2.18 -10.56 -23.26
CA ALA A 68 1.57 -10.12 -24.51
C ALA A 68 0.30 -10.91 -24.81
N TYR A 69 -0.62 -10.28 -25.52
CA TYR A 69 -1.84 -10.94 -26.01
C TYR A 69 -2.29 -10.40 -27.36
N LYS A 70 -3.05 -11.24 -28.09
CA LYS A 70 -3.77 -10.87 -29.30
C LYS A 70 -5.26 -11.10 -29.11
N ILE A 71 -6.07 -10.24 -29.72
CA ILE A 71 -7.52 -10.38 -29.80
C ILE A 71 -7.90 -10.22 -31.27
N VAL A 72 -8.44 -11.24 -31.88
CA VAL A 72 -8.78 -11.25 -33.31
C VAL A 72 -10.24 -11.69 -33.48
N SER A 73 -11.02 -10.91 -34.26
CA SER A 73 -12.38 -11.31 -34.65
C SER A 73 -12.32 -12.49 -35.58
N GLU A 74 -13.26 -13.42 -35.42
CA GLU A 74 -13.50 -14.56 -36.29
C GLU A 74 -14.93 -14.51 -36.77
N ASP A 75 -15.30 -15.35 -37.77
CA ASP A 75 -16.62 -15.30 -38.39
C ASP A 75 -17.77 -15.44 -37.38
N ASP A 76 -17.60 -16.29 -36.38
CA ASP A 76 -18.62 -16.62 -35.36
C ASP A 76 -18.24 -16.16 -33.94
N GLY A 77 -17.21 -15.29 -33.79
CA GLY A 77 -16.79 -14.90 -32.44
C GLY A 77 -15.45 -14.17 -32.37
N VAL A 78 -14.67 -14.47 -31.34
CA VAL A 78 -13.38 -13.85 -31.08
C VAL A 78 -12.36 -14.85 -30.54
N ALA A 79 -11.13 -14.78 -31.05
CA ALA A 79 -9.99 -15.52 -30.53
C ALA A 79 -9.10 -14.62 -29.68
N ILE A 80 -8.72 -15.11 -28.50
CA ILE A 80 -7.74 -14.47 -27.61
C ILE A 80 -6.57 -15.43 -27.40
N THR A 81 -5.38 -14.99 -27.78
CA THR A 81 -4.14 -15.75 -27.57
C THR A 81 -3.20 -14.94 -26.68
N GLY A 82 -2.82 -15.49 -25.54
CA GLY A 82 -1.87 -14.87 -24.60
C GLY A 82 -0.51 -15.56 -24.61
N SER A 83 0.58 -14.83 -24.35
CA SER A 83 1.91 -15.42 -24.20
C SER A 83 2.03 -16.38 -23.02
N ASN A 84 1.11 -16.27 -22.07
CA ASN A 84 0.95 -17.13 -20.89
C ASN A 84 -0.49 -17.01 -20.37
N LEU A 85 -0.83 -17.77 -19.32
CA LEU A 85 -2.19 -17.81 -18.77
C LEU A 85 -2.72 -16.43 -18.34
N ARG A 86 -1.93 -15.63 -17.60
CA ARG A 86 -2.36 -14.30 -17.17
C ARG A 86 -2.60 -13.36 -18.33
N SER A 87 -1.82 -13.50 -19.42
CA SER A 87 -2.00 -12.71 -20.62
C SER A 87 -3.32 -13.03 -21.35
N VAL A 88 -3.82 -14.26 -21.24
CA VAL A 88 -5.17 -14.61 -21.70
C VAL A 88 -6.23 -13.86 -20.88
N PHE A 89 -6.08 -13.81 -19.56
CA PHE A 89 -6.98 -12.99 -18.72
C PHE A 89 -6.94 -11.50 -19.12
N TYR A 90 -5.74 -10.95 -19.39
CA TYR A 90 -5.62 -9.56 -19.83
C TYR A 90 -6.39 -9.30 -21.13
N GLY A 91 -6.27 -10.22 -22.09
CA GLY A 91 -7.05 -10.14 -23.34
C GLY A 91 -8.55 -10.21 -23.09
N VAL A 92 -9.03 -11.07 -22.20
CA VAL A 92 -10.45 -11.15 -21.82
C VAL A 92 -10.94 -9.83 -21.20
N TYR A 93 -10.21 -9.29 -20.24
CA TYR A 93 -10.63 -8.04 -19.60
C TYR A 93 -10.49 -6.82 -20.51
N ASP A 94 -9.50 -6.78 -21.41
CA ASP A 94 -9.38 -5.74 -22.43
C ASP A 94 -10.52 -5.78 -23.45
N LEU A 95 -10.90 -6.98 -23.91
CA LEU A 95 -12.09 -7.18 -24.76
C LEU A 95 -13.36 -6.65 -24.08
N LEU A 96 -13.58 -7.02 -22.82
CA LEU A 96 -14.73 -6.55 -22.02
C LEU A 96 -14.69 -5.04 -21.81
N GLY A 97 -13.52 -4.46 -21.61
CA GLY A 97 -13.32 -3.02 -21.52
C GLY A 97 -13.66 -2.29 -22.83
N ARG A 98 -13.16 -2.79 -23.97
CA ARG A 98 -13.34 -2.18 -25.30
C ARG A 98 -14.76 -2.34 -25.83
N ARG A 99 -15.34 -3.53 -25.72
CA ARG A 99 -16.64 -3.86 -26.29
C ARG A 99 -17.79 -3.77 -25.30
N GLY A 100 -17.54 -4.20 -24.06
CA GLY A 100 -18.50 -4.10 -22.95
C GLY A 100 -18.60 -2.70 -22.37
N GLY A 101 -17.54 -1.91 -22.45
CA GLY A 101 -17.44 -0.62 -21.75
C GLY A 101 -17.12 -0.76 -20.29
N CYS A 102 -16.69 -1.94 -19.85
CA CYS A 102 -16.33 -2.18 -18.46
C CYS A 102 -15.13 -1.33 -18.02
N ARG A 103 -15.15 -0.90 -16.75
CA ARG A 103 -14.04 -0.22 -16.11
C ARG A 103 -13.73 -0.90 -14.79
N TRP A 104 -12.46 -0.98 -14.47
CA TRP A 104 -11.94 -1.79 -13.38
C TRP A 104 -11.23 -0.90 -12.36
N PHE A 105 -11.88 -0.61 -11.24
CA PHE A 105 -11.30 0.13 -10.13
C PHE A 105 -11.00 -0.81 -8.97
N TRP A 106 -10.09 -0.41 -8.08
CA TRP A 106 -9.70 -1.24 -6.94
C TRP A 106 -10.88 -1.55 -5.99
N ASP A 107 -11.85 -0.66 -5.93
CA ASP A 107 -13.01 -0.71 -5.06
C ASP A 107 -14.29 -1.21 -5.74
N GLY A 108 -14.24 -1.49 -7.04
CA GLY A 108 -15.36 -2.06 -7.77
C GLY A 108 -15.25 -1.95 -9.29
N ASP A 109 -16.20 -2.55 -9.96
CA ASP A 109 -16.28 -2.57 -11.41
C ASP A 109 -17.47 -1.76 -11.90
N VAL A 110 -17.28 -0.92 -12.90
CA VAL A 110 -18.37 -0.32 -13.68
C VAL A 110 -18.70 -1.25 -14.83
N VAL A 111 -19.91 -1.79 -14.85
CA VAL A 111 -20.38 -2.76 -15.85
C VAL A 111 -21.66 -2.22 -16.55
N PRO A 112 -21.51 -1.56 -17.70
CA PRO A 112 -22.65 -1.05 -18.46
C PRO A 112 -23.54 -2.17 -18.98
N LYS A 113 -24.85 -1.91 -19.08
CA LYS A 113 -25.80 -2.82 -19.73
C LYS A 113 -25.84 -2.56 -21.23
N LYS A 114 -25.82 -3.62 -22.00
CA LYS A 114 -25.97 -3.59 -23.49
C LYS A 114 -26.83 -4.76 -23.93
N GLU A 115 -27.43 -4.64 -25.10
CA GLU A 115 -28.21 -5.73 -25.69
C GLU A 115 -27.34 -6.87 -26.18
N ALA A 116 -26.15 -6.54 -26.72
CA ALA A 116 -25.16 -7.49 -27.22
C ALA A 116 -23.74 -6.90 -27.15
N LEU A 117 -22.75 -7.76 -27.26
CA LEU A 117 -21.35 -7.37 -27.49
C LEU A 117 -21.06 -7.49 -28.99
N ASP A 118 -20.69 -6.40 -29.63
CA ASP A 118 -20.14 -6.41 -30.99
C ASP A 118 -18.69 -6.87 -30.94
N LEU A 119 -18.43 -8.08 -31.40
CA LEU A 119 -17.09 -8.70 -31.42
C LEU A 119 -16.41 -8.58 -32.80
N SER A 120 -16.99 -7.86 -33.76
CA SER A 120 -16.46 -7.70 -35.12
C SER A 120 -15.30 -6.71 -35.19
N GLY A 121 -14.44 -6.86 -36.20
CA GLY A 121 -13.41 -5.88 -36.57
C GLY A 121 -12.29 -5.70 -35.52
N LEU A 122 -11.99 -6.72 -34.75
CA LEU A 122 -10.86 -6.73 -33.77
C LEU A 122 -9.62 -7.35 -34.43
N ASP A 123 -8.50 -6.63 -34.35
CA ASP A 123 -7.15 -7.11 -34.64
C ASP A 123 -6.21 -6.34 -33.72
N ILE A 124 -6.04 -6.84 -32.50
CA ILE A 124 -5.33 -6.17 -31.41
C ILE A 124 -4.13 -7.01 -31.03
N HIS A 125 -2.96 -6.37 -30.90
CA HIS A 125 -1.78 -6.95 -30.32
C HIS A 125 -1.22 -5.97 -29.29
N GLU A 126 -1.19 -6.41 -28.04
CA GLU A 126 -0.65 -5.67 -26.90
C GLU A 126 0.52 -6.43 -26.28
N GLU A 127 1.59 -5.73 -25.96
CA GLU A 127 2.77 -6.29 -25.31
C GLU A 127 3.28 -5.30 -24.27
N SER A 128 3.57 -5.79 -23.07
CA SER A 128 4.07 -4.98 -21.97
C SER A 128 5.53 -4.55 -22.21
N GLN A 129 5.82 -3.30 -21.86
CA GLN A 129 7.20 -2.82 -21.81
C GLN A 129 8.00 -3.50 -20.71
N PHE A 130 7.37 -3.79 -19.56
CA PHE A 130 8.05 -4.24 -18.35
C PHE A 130 7.80 -5.72 -18.06
N GLU A 131 8.84 -6.41 -17.58
CA GLU A 131 8.79 -7.78 -17.07
C GLU A 131 7.95 -7.84 -15.79
N PHE A 132 8.14 -6.86 -14.86
CA PHE A 132 7.45 -6.80 -13.58
C PHE A 132 6.49 -5.61 -13.51
N ARG A 133 5.25 -5.88 -13.12
CA ARG A 133 4.21 -4.90 -12.80
C ARG A 133 3.61 -5.31 -11.49
N ALA A 134 4.22 -4.80 -10.42
CA ALA A 134 4.02 -5.31 -9.08
C ALA A 134 3.34 -4.31 -8.17
N ILE A 135 2.49 -4.82 -7.29
CA ILE A 135 2.01 -4.09 -6.13
C ILE A 135 2.43 -4.82 -4.85
N ARG A 136 2.86 -4.07 -3.85
CA ARG A 136 3.18 -4.60 -2.53
C ARG A 136 2.18 -4.15 -1.50
N TYR A 137 1.92 -5.05 -0.55
CA TYR A 137 1.05 -4.79 0.60
C TYR A 137 1.86 -4.86 1.88
N PHE A 138 1.92 -3.73 2.55
CA PHE A 138 2.57 -3.65 3.84
C PHE A 138 1.69 -4.21 4.96
N ALA A 139 2.31 -4.58 6.06
CA ALA A 139 1.66 -5.11 7.24
C ALA A 139 1.70 -4.04 8.35
N HIS A 140 0.98 -2.93 8.16
CA HIS A 140 0.77 -1.92 9.18
C HIS A 140 -0.55 -2.13 9.93
N ARG A 141 -0.99 -1.17 10.72
CA ARG A 141 -2.07 -1.29 11.67
C ARG A 141 -3.12 -0.22 11.46
N GLY A 142 -4.33 -0.50 11.86
CA GLY A 142 -5.41 0.45 11.84
C GLY A 142 -6.55 0.01 10.96
N LEU A 143 -6.85 0.73 9.89
CA LEU A 143 -8.07 0.58 9.12
C LEU A 143 -7.95 -0.50 8.04
N LYS A 144 -9.01 -1.27 7.87
CA LYS A 144 -9.07 -2.37 6.90
C LYS A 144 -8.79 -1.92 5.46
N ARG A 145 -9.36 -0.80 5.01
CA ARG A 145 -9.16 -0.32 3.65
C ARG A 145 -7.68 -0.18 3.29
N PHE A 146 -6.88 0.37 4.18
CA PHE A 146 -5.50 0.77 3.93
C PHE A 146 -4.46 -0.28 4.31
N GLN A 147 -4.90 -1.38 4.95
CA GLN A 147 -4.01 -2.35 5.55
C GLN A 147 -4.38 -3.77 5.14
N ALA A 148 -3.63 -4.31 4.19
CA ALA A 148 -3.83 -5.66 3.68
C ALA A 148 -3.70 -6.76 4.75
N GLU A 149 -3.09 -6.45 5.87
CA GLU A 149 -3.05 -7.32 7.05
C GLU A 149 -4.44 -7.66 7.60
N HIS A 150 -5.41 -6.79 7.35
CA HIS A 150 -6.80 -6.93 7.79
C HIS A 150 -7.69 -7.63 6.75
N TRP A 151 -7.14 -8.10 5.64
CA TRP A 151 -7.92 -8.69 4.55
C TRP A 151 -8.11 -10.19 4.73
N GLY A 152 -9.36 -10.60 4.58
CA GLY A 152 -9.74 -12.01 4.53
C GLY A 152 -9.64 -12.59 3.11
N PRO A 153 -10.04 -13.87 2.94
CA PRO A 153 -9.95 -14.55 1.64
C PRO A 153 -10.70 -13.85 0.52
N ASP A 154 -11.87 -13.27 0.80
CA ASP A 154 -12.67 -12.61 -0.23
C ASP A 154 -12.13 -11.24 -0.62
N ASP A 155 -11.50 -10.51 0.31
CA ASP A 155 -10.80 -9.27 0.01
C ASP A 155 -9.61 -9.55 -0.90
N TRP A 156 -8.81 -10.58 -0.60
CA TRP A 156 -7.67 -10.98 -1.43
C TRP A 156 -8.07 -11.47 -2.83
N LYS A 157 -9.21 -12.17 -2.96
CA LYS A 157 -9.72 -12.54 -4.29
C LYS A 157 -10.03 -11.30 -5.12
N LYS A 158 -10.75 -10.33 -4.55
CA LYS A 158 -11.08 -9.07 -5.23
C LYS A 158 -9.82 -8.35 -5.70
N GLU A 159 -8.83 -8.29 -4.82
CA GLU A 159 -7.56 -7.60 -5.10
C GLU A 159 -6.77 -8.28 -6.21
N ILE A 160 -6.60 -9.61 -6.17
CA ILE A 160 -5.90 -10.36 -7.21
C ILE A 160 -6.66 -10.28 -8.55
N ASP A 161 -7.98 -10.37 -8.53
CA ASP A 161 -8.80 -10.20 -9.73
C ASP A 161 -8.66 -8.78 -10.29
N TRP A 162 -8.62 -7.75 -9.43
CA TRP A 162 -8.33 -6.38 -9.86
C TRP A 162 -6.93 -6.24 -10.46
N CYS A 163 -5.90 -6.83 -9.85
CA CYS A 163 -4.56 -6.86 -10.43
C CYS A 163 -4.57 -7.42 -11.86
N LEU A 164 -5.25 -8.54 -12.10
CA LEU A 164 -5.38 -9.11 -13.44
C LEU A 164 -6.13 -8.20 -14.41
N LYS A 165 -7.26 -7.62 -13.99
CA LYS A 165 -8.03 -6.66 -14.78
C LYS A 165 -7.19 -5.45 -15.19
N ARG A 166 -6.24 -5.07 -14.36
CA ARG A 166 -5.31 -3.96 -14.58
C ARG A 166 -3.97 -4.37 -15.19
N ARG A 167 -3.83 -5.63 -15.61
CA ARG A 167 -2.64 -6.19 -16.26
C ARG A 167 -1.40 -6.18 -15.37
N LEU A 168 -1.57 -6.19 -14.05
CA LEU A 168 -0.49 -6.42 -13.10
C LEU A 168 -0.18 -7.92 -13.05
N ASN A 169 1.07 -8.29 -12.82
CA ASN A 169 1.50 -9.68 -12.84
C ASN A 169 2.09 -10.19 -11.53
N THR A 170 2.30 -9.31 -10.57
CA THR A 170 2.95 -9.65 -9.31
C THR A 170 2.27 -8.93 -8.16
N PHE A 171 1.98 -9.65 -7.08
CA PHE A 171 1.60 -9.06 -5.80
C PHE A 171 2.54 -9.58 -4.71
N MET A 172 3.01 -8.69 -3.84
CA MET A 172 3.93 -9.05 -2.76
C MET A 172 3.19 -9.04 -1.42
N LEU A 173 3.15 -10.20 -0.80
CA LEU A 173 2.36 -10.47 0.39
C LEU A 173 3.27 -10.67 1.59
N ARG A 174 3.01 -9.93 2.67
CA ARG A 174 3.77 -10.02 3.92
C ARG A 174 3.09 -10.78 5.03
N ILE A 175 1.80 -11.00 4.90
CA ILE A 175 1.00 -11.74 5.89
C ILE A 175 1.30 -13.24 5.84
N GLY A 176 1.26 -13.89 6.99
CA GLY A 176 1.29 -15.35 7.10
C GLY A 176 2.68 -15.99 7.06
N GLN A 177 3.74 -15.18 7.28
CA GLN A 177 5.10 -15.67 7.54
C GLN A 177 5.42 -15.71 9.04
N ASP A 178 4.46 -15.33 9.87
CA ASP A 178 4.64 -15.15 11.31
C ASP A 178 4.97 -16.45 12.04
N ASP A 179 4.57 -17.60 11.48
CA ASP A 179 4.79 -18.93 12.05
C ASP A 179 5.92 -19.74 11.38
N LEU A 180 6.79 -19.11 10.61
CA LEU A 180 7.89 -19.83 9.94
C LEU A 180 8.83 -20.51 10.92
N PHE A 181 9.10 -19.94 12.08
CA PHE A 181 9.91 -20.59 13.11
C PHE A 181 9.25 -21.83 13.68
N GLN A 182 7.96 -21.79 13.98
CA GLN A 182 7.18 -22.94 14.44
C GLN A 182 7.18 -24.08 13.42
N ARG A 183 7.09 -23.74 12.13
CA ARG A 183 7.11 -24.72 11.03
C ARG A 183 8.50 -25.26 10.74
N ALA A 184 9.53 -24.42 10.81
CA ALA A 184 10.90 -24.81 10.55
C ALA A 184 11.53 -25.57 11.71
N PHE A 185 11.17 -25.21 12.96
CA PHE A 185 11.76 -25.73 14.18
C PHE A 185 10.67 -26.16 15.18
N PRO A 186 9.79 -27.11 14.83
CA PRO A 186 8.64 -27.46 15.66
C PRO A 186 9.02 -28.05 17.01
N ASP A 187 10.21 -28.63 17.14
CA ASP A 187 10.74 -29.17 18.42
C ASP A 187 11.36 -28.08 19.30
N VAL A 188 11.53 -26.85 18.77
CA VAL A 188 12.19 -25.76 19.44
C VAL A 188 11.21 -24.65 19.80
N VAL A 189 10.32 -24.30 18.88
CA VAL A 189 9.39 -23.15 19.00
C VAL A 189 7.95 -23.63 18.97
N SER A 190 7.22 -23.33 20.03
CA SER A 190 5.80 -23.65 20.17
C SER A 190 4.90 -22.58 19.57
N TYR A 191 3.65 -22.95 19.22
CA TYR A 191 2.66 -21.95 18.86
C TYR A 191 2.15 -21.22 20.11
N PRO A 192 2.04 -19.89 20.07
CA PRO A 192 1.46 -19.14 21.17
C PRO A 192 -0.03 -19.40 21.30
N ASP A 193 -0.55 -19.21 22.51
CA ASP A 193 -1.98 -19.30 22.82
C ASP A 193 -2.75 -18.13 22.14
N PRO A 194 -3.68 -18.43 21.23
CA PRO A 194 -4.39 -17.39 20.48
C PRO A 194 -5.41 -16.61 21.33
N SER A 195 -5.69 -17.03 22.56
CA SER A 195 -6.53 -16.29 23.51
C SER A 195 -5.79 -15.13 24.19
N LYS A 196 -4.49 -15.03 23.97
CA LYS A 196 -3.63 -13.98 24.54
C LYS A 196 -3.14 -13.05 23.41
N ASN A 197 -2.45 -12.00 23.83
CA ASN A 197 -1.77 -11.11 22.87
C ASN A 197 -0.71 -11.88 22.11
N LEU A 198 -0.93 -12.04 20.80
CA LEU A 198 0.00 -12.72 19.91
C LEU A 198 1.13 -11.77 19.55
N PRO A 199 2.40 -12.20 19.67
CA PRO A 199 3.52 -11.36 19.28
C PRO A 199 3.46 -11.11 17.78
N GLY A 200 3.48 -9.84 17.39
CA GLY A 200 3.65 -9.42 16.00
C GLY A 200 5.10 -9.63 15.56
N GLN A 201 5.30 -9.56 14.27
CA GLN A 201 6.64 -9.48 13.71
C GLN A 201 7.22 -8.11 14.07
N GLY A 202 8.41 -8.06 14.65
CA GLY A 202 8.72 -6.83 14.82
C GLY A 202 9.92 -6.18 15.36
N HIS A 203 9.94 -4.98 15.08
CA HIS A 203 10.78 -3.91 15.53
C HIS A 203 10.24 -3.21 16.76
N GLY A 204 11.08 -2.42 17.40
CA GLY A 204 10.68 -1.54 18.47
C GLY A 204 9.54 -0.59 18.11
N TYR A 205 9.38 -0.19 16.85
CA TYR A 205 8.24 0.60 16.40
C TYR A 205 7.04 -0.25 15.93
N ASP A 206 7.21 -1.55 15.76
CA ASP A 206 6.19 -2.46 15.27
C ASP A 206 5.75 -3.45 16.37
N ASN A 207 5.54 -2.97 17.59
CA ASN A 207 5.04 -3.74 18.72
C ASN A 207 3.54 -3.97 18.63
N ARG A 208 3.07 -4.53 17.50
CA ARG A 208 1.67 -4.89 17.36
C ARG A 208 1.41 -6.28 17.88
N SER A 209 0.21 -6.49 18.37
CA SER A 209 -0.32 -7.82 18.58
C SER A 209 -1.15 -8.25 17.37
N LEU A 210 -1.01 -9.52 16.98
CA LEU A 210 -1.78 -10.10 15.89
C LEU A 210 -3.18 -10.46 16.38
N PHE A 211 -4.16 -10.45 15.49
CA PHE A 211 -5.57 -10.69 15.83
C PHE A 211 -6.06 -12.09 15.45
N TRP A 212 -5.47 -12.71 14.45
CA TRP A 212 -5.75 -14.10 14.08
C TRP A 212 -4.62 -15.02 14.51
N SER A 213 -4.93 -16.27 14.80
CA SER A 213 -3.90 -17.26 15.14
C SER A 213 -2.84 -17.37 14.04
N LEU A 214 -1.61 -17.67 14.43
CA LEU A 214 -0.50 -17.81 13.47
C LEU A 214 -0.80 -18.89 12.44
N GLN A 215 -1.46 -20.00 12.85
CA GLN A 215 -1.86 -21.08 11.96
C GLN A 215 -2.89 -20.60 10.92
N TYR A 216 -3.87 -19.79 11.32
CA TYR A 216 -4.85 -19.25 10.38
C TYR A 216 -4.16 -18.33 9.36
N ARG A 217 -3.29 -17.46 9.81
CA ARG A 217 -2.53 -16.53 8.97
C ARG A 217 -1.69 -17.29 7.92
N GLY A 218 -1.02 -18.36 8.33
CA GLY A 218 -0.29 -19.24 7.40
C GLY A 218 -1.20 -19.92 6.36
N ARG A 219 -2.38 -20.43 6.77
CA ARG A 219 -3.37 -20.97 5.84
C ARG A 219 -3.93 -19.92 4.87
N LEU A 220 -4.15 -18.70 5.36
CA LEU A 220 -4.57 -17.58 4.51
C LEU A 220 -3.51 -17.29 3.43
N ARG A 221 -2.21 -17.25 3.79
CA ARG A 221 -1.14 -17.08 2.82
C ARG A 221 -1.15 -18.18 1.76
N GLN A 222 -1.26 -19.44 2.18
CA GLN A 222 -1.36 -20.59 1.23
C GLN A 222 -2.53 -20.43 0.26
N PHE A 223 -3.69 -19.99 0.79
CA PHE A 223 -4.87 -19.73 -0.03
C PHE A 223 -4.61 -18.63 -1.06
N VAL A 224 -4.08 -17.47 -0.62
CA VAL A 224 -3.83 -16.30 -1.47
C VAL A 224 -2.84 -16.63 -2.59
N GLN A 225 -1.73 -17.28 -2.25
CA GLN A 225 -0.72 -17.66 -3.23
C GLN A 225 -1.24 -18.69 -4.23
N ARG A 226 -2.00 -19.70 -3.78
CA ARG A 226 -2.64 -20.65 -4.68
C ARG A 226 -3.62 -19.97 -5.64
N TYR A 227 -4.46 -19.07 -5.14
CA TYR A 227 -5.42 -18.31 -5.94
C TYR A 227 -4.73 -17.48 -7.03
N GLY A 228 -3.59 -16.85 -6.69
CA GLY A 228 -2.76 -16.12 -7.66
C GLY A 228 -2.12 -17.04 -8.71
N ARG A 229 -1.54 -18.19 -8.28
CA ARG A 229 -0.91 -19.17 -9.20
C ARG A 229 -1.91 -19.76 -10.20
N GLU A 230 -3.12 -20.10 -9.75
CA GLU A 230 -4.20 -20.59 -10.61
C GLU A 230 -4.59 -19.60 -11.71
N ARG A 231 -4.19 -18.33 -11.57
CA ARG A 231 -4.38 -17.24 -12.53
C ARG A 231 -3.12 -16.84 -13.28
N GLY A 232 -2.02 -17.56 -13.04
CA GLY A 232 -0.73 -17.30 -13.69
C GLY A 232 0.03 -16.09 -13.13
N MET A 233 -0.34 -15.57 -11.96
CA MET A 233 0.41 -14.50 -11.30
C MET A 233 1.79 -14.99 -10.89
N MET A 234 2.78 -14.12 -10.99
CA MET A 234 4.13 -14.35 -10.47
C MET A 234 4.10 -14.19 -8.95
N ILE A 235 4.65 -15.17 -8.25
CA ILE A 235 4.63 -15.19 -6.79
C ILE A 235 6.02 -14.90 -6.24
N PRO A 236 6.20 -13.76 -5.56
CA PRO A 236 7.42 -13.47 -4.84
C PRO A 236 7.38 -14.06 -3.42
N GLU A 237 8.55 -14.45 -2.94
CA GLU A 237 8.80 -14.77 -1.54
C GLU A 237 9.89 -13.88 -0.97
N ASP A 238 9.68 -13.42 0.26
CA ASP A 238 10.70 -12.73 1.03
C ASP A 238 11.64 -13.74 1.66
N PHE A 239 12.91 -13.63 1.33
CA PHE A 239 13.92 -14.49 1.95
C PHE A 239 15.09 -13.72 2.45
N GLY A 240 15.89 -14.43 3.09
CA GLY A 240 17.16 -13.96 3.34
C GLY A 240 17.18 -12.85 4.39
N THR A 241 16.22 -12.84 5.26
CA THR A 241 16.05 -11.80 6.26
C THR A 241 16.77 -12.18 7.53
N MET A 242 18.10 -12.08 7.52
CA MET A 242 18.91 -12.50 8.66
C MET A 242 18.69 -11.68 9.93
N SER A 243 18.08 -10.53 9.83
CA SER A 243 17.76 -9.68 10.99
C SER A 243 16.60 -8.78 10.69
N HIS A 244 15.63 -9.31 9.98
CA HIS A 244 14.67 -8.42 9.45
C HIS A 244 13.47 -8.21 10.33
N TRP A 245 12.86 -7.07 10.18
CA TRP A 245 11.61 -6.70 10.80
C TRP A 245 10.45 -7.63 10.46
N TYR A 246 10.62 -8.55 9.55
CA TYR A 246 9.56 -9.45 9.14
C TYR A 246 9.56 -10.79 9.87
N SER A 247 10.70 -11.20 10.36
CA SER A 247 10.86 -12.45 11.08
C SER A 247 11.59 -12.21 12.38
N ARG A 248 10.88 -11.70 13.36
CA ARG A 248 11.42 -11.67 14.71
C ARG A 248 11.79 -13.08 15.12
N THR A 249 13.05 -13.28 15.49
CA THR A 249 13.47 -14.55 16.07
C THR A 249 12.75 -14.73 17.42
N PRO A 250 11.96 -15.79 17.62
CA PRO A 250 11.26 -16.03 18.86
C PRO A 250 12.22 -16.18 20.05
N ASP A 251 11.85 -15.65 21.21
CA ASP A 251 12.66 -15.76 22.43
C ASP A 251 12.96 -17.22 22.78
N GLU A 252 12.00 -18.12 22.59
CA GLU A 252 12.15 -19.56 22.79
C GLU A 252 13.25 -20.17 21.90
N PHE A 253 13.39 -19.70 20.65
CA PHE A 253 14.47 -20.10 19.76
C PHE A 253 15.82 -19.57 20.25
N LEU A 254 15.87 -18.28 20.66
CA LEU A 254 17.10 -17.68 21.19
C LEU A 254 17.60 -18.38 22.46
N GLU A 255 16.70 -18.76 23.36
CA GLU A 255 17.03 -19.44 24.61
C GLU A 255 17.55 -20.86 24.40
N LYS A 256 16.92 -21.61 23.48
CA LYS A 256 17.26 -23.01 23.24
C LYS A 256 18.43 -23.18 22.27
N MET A 257 18.45 -22.41 21.19
CA MET A 257 19.43 -22.57 20.11
C MET A 257 20.69 -21.71 20.30
N LYS A 258 20.57 -20.57 20.99
CA LYS A 258 21.66 -19.65 21.31
C LYS A 258 22.51 -19.30 20.09
N PRO A 259 21.93 -18.69 19.06
CA PRO A 259 22.67 -18.36 17.86
C PRO A 259 23.78 -17.35 18.15
N ASP A 260 24.89 -17.52 17.45
CA ASP A 260 25.94 -16.50 17.43
C ASP A 260 25.51 -15.29 16.59
N PHE A 261 25.83 -14.11 17.05
CA PHE A 261 25.51 -12.86 16.37
C PHE A 261 26.76 -12.13 15.94
N VAL A 262 26.67 -11.42 14.81
CA VAL A 262 27.69 -10.42 14.46
C VAL A 262 27.57 -9.21 15.40
N PRO A 263 28.63 -8.41 15.53
CA PRO A 263 28.55 -7.14 16.25
C PRO A 263 27.42 -6.26 15.72
N GLN A 264 26.77 -5.52 16.61
CA GLN A 264 25.76 -4.52 16.26
C GLN A 264 26.30 -3.13 16.59
N ALA A 265 26.82 -2.43 15.59
CA ALA A 265 27.34 -1.09 15.77
C ALA A 265 26.23 -0.06 15.99
N SER A 266 25.10 -0.24 15.29
CA SER A 266 23.87 0.50 15.54
C SER A 266 22.67 -0.29 15.05
N SER A 267 21.54 -0.11 15.71
CA SER A 267 20.24 -0.62 15.29
C SER A 267 19.23 0.52 15.40
N THR A 268 18.48 0.77 14.34
CA THR A 268 17.41 1.78 14.35
C THR A 268 16.29 1.38 15.30
N TYR A 269 16.15 0.08 15.63
CA TYR A 269 14.93 -0.47 16.22
C TYR A 269 15.13 -1.33 17.47
N GLY A 270 16.20 -1.10 18.22
CA GLY A 270 16.42 -1.75 19.51
C GLY A 270 17.05 -3.16 19.44
N GLU A 271 17.59 -3.59 20.57
CA GLU A 271 18.53 -4.71 20.64
C GLU A 271 17.94 -6.08 20.31
N LYS A 272 16.68 -6.36 20.68
CA LYS A 272 16.10 -7.71 20.52
C LYS A 272 15.54 -8.01 19.14
N SER A 273 15.18 -7.00 18.39
CA SER A 273 14.46 -7.18 17.12
C SER A 273 15.34 -7.15 15.87
N GLY A 274 16.64 -7.13 16.02
CA GLY A 274 17.52 -6.93 14.90
C GLY A 274 18.87 -7.59 14.98
N LEU A 275 18.98 -8.59 15.82
CA LEU A 275 20.22 -9.34 15.94
C LEU A 275 20.51 -10.09 14.64
N VAL A 276 21.63 -9.80 14.00
CA VAL A 276 22.09 -10.45 12.78
C VAL A 276 22.85 -11.71 13.14
N TRP A 277 22.34 -12.87 12.70
CA TRP A 277 23.01 -14.14 12.92
C TRP A 277 24.35 -14.17 12.20
N ASP A 278 25.35 -14.77 12.82
CA ASP A 278 26.67 -14.90 12.19
C ASP A 278 26.70 -16.01 11.15
N ILE A 279 26.22 -15.70 9.96
CA ILE A 279 26.17 -16.64 8.82
C ILE A 279 27.55 -16.97 8.23
N ARG A 280 28.63 -16.45 8.75
CA ARG A 280 29.97 -16.96 8.46
C ARG A 280 30.15 -18.37 8.98
N GLN A 281 29.37 -18.76 9.98
CA GLN A 281 29.27 -20.14 10.46
C GLN A 281 28.15 -20.86 9.70
N ASP A 282 28.52 -21.92 8.98
CA ASP A 282 27.59 -22.69 8.13
C ASP A 282 26.34 -23.16 8.91
N ARG A 283 26.48 -23.54 10.17
CA ARG A 283 25.34 -23.97 11.01
C ARG A 283 24.24 -22.90 11.12
N TRP A 284 24.62 -21.62 11.19
CA TRP A 284 23.65 -20.51 11.29
C TRP A 284 23.12 -20.10 9.92
N LEU A 285 23.93 -20.19 8.89
CA LEU A 285 23.45 -20.03 7.53
C LEU A 285 22.45 -21.13 7.16
N ASP A 286 22.71 -22.39 7.56
CA ASP A 286 21.80 -23.50 7.29
C ASP A 286 20.50 -23.41 8.10
N ALA A 287 20.58 -23.02 9.38
CA ALA A 287 19.38 -22.77 10.19
C ALA A 287 18.53 -21.65 9.61
N TYR A 288 19.18 -20.57 9.17
CA TYR A 288 18.53 -19.47 8.52
C TYR A 288 17.90 -19.89 7.19
N TRP A 289 18.64 -20.63 6.35
CA TRP A 289 18.15 -21.09 5.07
C TRP A 289 16.99 -22.12 5.22
N ARG A 290 16.95 -22.82 6.34
CA ARG A 290 15.83 -23.71 6.69
C ARG A 290 14.50 -22.97 6.79
N LEU A 291 14.48 -21.71 7.23
CA LEU A 291 13.27 -20.87 7.19
C LEU A 291 12.81 -20.66 5.74
N THR A 292 13.72 -20.34 4.84
CA THR A 292 13.46 -20.19 3.41
C THR A 292 12.94 -21.49 2.76
N GLU A 293 13.60 -22.63 3.02
CA GLU A 293 13.16 -23.92 2.51
C GLU A 293 11.78 -24.32 3.06
N THR A 294 11.49 -23.93 4.29
CA THR A 294 10.16 -24.13 4.89
C THR A 294 9.10 -23.31 4.16
N ALA A 295 9.37 -22.06 3.83
CA ALA A 295 8.47 -21.23 3.04
C ALA A 295 8.25 -21.83 1.64
N ILE A 296 9.31 -22.26 0.96
CA ILE A 296 9.22 -22.91 -0.36
C ILE A 296 8.38 -24.21 -0.29
N ARG A 297 8.60 -25.03 0.71
CA ARG A 297 7.83 -26.28 0.91
C ARG A 297 6.35 -26.00 1.14
N ASP A 298 6.03 -25.01 1.96
CA ASP A 298 4.66 -24.78 2.43
C ASP A 298 3.86 -23.87 1.49
N PHE A 299 4.53 -22.98 0.78
CA PHE A 299 3.90 -21.98 -0.10
C PHE A 299 4.19 -22.20 -1.59
N GLY A 300 5.10 -23.13 -1.93
CA GLY A 300 5.53 -23.44 -3.28
C GLY A 300 6.76 -22.66 -3.72
N SER A 301 7.42 -23.14 -4.78
CA SER A 301 8.59 -22.46 -5.35
C SER A 301 8.20 -21.08 -5.86
N PRO A 302 8.92 -20.04 -5.49
CA PRO A 302 8.63 -18.68 -5.93
C PRO A 302 9.21 -18.41 -7.32
N ASP A 303 8.57 -17.53 -8.06
CA ASP A 303 9.13 -16.97 -9.31
C ASP A 303 10.19 -15.91 -9.00
N LEU A 304 10.00 -15.20 -7.90
CA LEU A 304 10.81 -14.07 -7.47
C LEU A 304 11.26 -14.23 -6.02
N LEU A 305 12.54 -14.08 -5.77
CA LEU A 305 13.14 -14.08 -4.45
C LEU A 305 13.53 -12.68 -4.04
N HIS A 306 12.79 -12.09 -3.11
CA HIS A 306 13.03 -10.74 -2.63
C HIS A 306 13.83 -10.77 -1.32
N THR A 307 14.93 -10.02 -1.23
CA THR A 307 15.70 -9.85 0.00
C THR A 307 15.76 -8.40 0.44
N ILE A 308 15.44 -8.17 1.71
CA ILE A 308 15.59 -6.89 2.43
C ILE A 308 16.52 -7.12 3.66
N GLY A 309 17.53 -7.88 3.58
CA GLY A 309 18.15 -8.48 4.76
C GLY A 309 18.82 -7.52 5.73
N LEU A 310 19.67 -6.60 5.25
CA LEU A 310 20.64 -5.89 6.08
C LEU A 310 20.57 -4.36 5.96
N GLY A 311 19.56 -3.83 5.29
CA GLY A 311 19.47 -2.41 4.95
C GLY A 311 19.52 -1.49 6.16
N GLU A 312 18.73 -1.76 7.17
CA GLU A 312 18.61 -0.93 8.36
C GLU A 312 19.57 -1.34 9.50
N ARG A 313 20.61 -2.12 9.17
CA ARG A 313 21.57 -2.62 10.15
C ARG A 313 22.99 -2.15 9.83
N LYS A 314 23.65 -1.61 10.82
CA LYS A 314 25.08 -1.34 10.81
C LYS A 314 25.77 -2.35 11.70
N CYS A 315 26.36 -3.38 11.11
CA CYS A 315 26.97 -4.47 11.86
C CYS A 315 28.33 -4.08 12.45
N TYR A 316 29.08 -3.23 11.76
CA TYR A 316 30.40 -2.76 12.18
C TYR A 316 30.49 -1.25 12.18
N MET A 317 31.29 -0.66 13.08
CA MET A 317 31.58 0.77 13.08
C MET A 317 32.42 1.18 11.88
N ASP A 318 33.43 0.37 11.53
CA ASP A 318 34.22 0.58 10.33
C ASP A 318 33.37 0.36 9.08
N ARG A 319 33.34 1.34 8.20
CA ARG A 319 32.48 1.34 7.02
C ARG A 319 32.90 0.29 6.01
N ALA A 320 34.20 0.13 5.80
CA ALA A 320 34.70 -0.85 4.84
C ALA A 320 34.48 -2.28 5.32
N GLU A 321 34.58 -2.53 6.63
CA GLU A 321 34.24 -3.81 7.21
C GLU A 321 32.74 -4.13 7.11
N ASN A 322 31.89 -3.13 7.35
CA ASN A 322 30.44 -3.27 7.21
C ASN A 322 30.05 -3.59 5.76
N PHE A 323 30.68 -2.92 4.77
CA PHE A 323 30.46 -3.20 3.36
C PHE A 323 30.89 -4.63 2.98
N ARG A 324 32.12 -5.04 3.36
CA ARG A 324 32.61 -6.41 3.09
C ARG A 324 31.73 -7.49 3.71
N PHE A 325 31.23 -7.25 4.91
CA PHE A 325 30.31 -8.21 5.54
C PHE A 325 29.01 -8.34 4.79
N LYS A 326 28.41 -7.24 4.36
CA LYS A 326 27.14 -7.23 3.60
C LYS A 326 27.31 -7.87 2.22
N GLU A 327 28.39 -7.56 1.52
CA GLU A 327 28.75 -8.21 0.25
C GLU A 327 28.92 -9.72 0.42
N TYR A 328 29.63 -10.16 1.44
CA TYR A 328 29.78 -11.57 1.81
C TYR A 328 28.41 -12.23 2.11
N ALA A 329 27.55 -11.56 2.86
CA ALA A 329 26.23 -12.07 3.21
C ALA A 329 25.35 -12.26 1.96
N LEU A 330 25.34 -11.30 1.05
CA LEU A 330 24.60 -11.39 -0.21
C LEU A 330 25.13 -12.53 -1.09
N ASP A 331 26.44 -12.69 -1.22
CA ASP A 331 27.05 -13.80 -1.97
C ASP A 331 26.63 -15.17 -1.42
N ARG A 332 26.65 -15.33 -0.09
CA ARG A 332 26.24 -16.58 0.57
C ARG A 332 24.74 -16.88 0.35
N ILE A 333 23.89 -15.86 0.47
CA ILE A 333 22.46 -15.99 0.26
C ILE A 333 22.15 -16.34 -1.20
N PHE A 334 22.80 -15.66 -2.15
CA PHE A 334 22.57 -15.90 -3.57
C PHE A 334 23.07 -17.30 -4.01
N LYS A 335 24.17 -17.80 -3.45
CA LYS A 335 24.60 -19.17 -3.68
C LYS A 335 23.60 -20.20 -3.18
N LYS A 336 22.99 -19.98 -2.02
CA LYS A 336 21.90 -20.82 -1.50
C LYS A 336 20.66 -20.74 -2.42
N ALA A 337 20.24 -19.54 -2.81
CA ALA A 337 19.12 -19.31 -3.71
C ALA A 337 19.33 -19.97 -5.08
N ALA A 338 20.57 -19.89 -5.63
CA ALA A 338 20.90 -20.54 -6.88
C ALA A 338 20.74 -22.07 -6.84
N LYS A 339 20.93 -22.67 -5.66
CA LYS A 339 20.75 -24.12 -5.46
C LYS A 339 19.28 -24.49 -5.21
N SER A 340 18.58 -23.74 -4.38
CA SER A 340 17.21 -24.10 -3.95
C SER A 340 16.14 -23.65 -4.96
N CYS A 341 16.38 -22.53 -5.66
CA CYS A 341 15.46 -21.93 -6.64
C CYS A 341 16.24 -21.43 -7.86
N PRO A 342 16.75 -22.32 -8.71
CA PRO A 342 17.63 -21.97 -9.83
C PRO A 342 16.96 -21.04 -10.85
N ASP A 343 15.66 -21.17 -11.04
CA ASP A 343 14.88 -20.42 -12.04
C ASP A 343 14.35 -19.07 -11.54
N SER A 344 14.39 -18.83 -10.22
CA SER A 344 13.87 -17.61 -9.64
C SER A 344 14.75 -16.39 -9.93
N ARG A 345 14.13 -15.24 -10.20
CA ARG A 345 14.81 -13.95 -10.21
C ARG A 345 15.08 -13.50 -8.77
N LEU A 346 16.21 -12.87 -8.55
CA LEU A 346 16.63 -12.36 -7.25
C LEU A 346 16.39 -10.85 -7.19
N LEU A 347 15.47 -10.44 -6.33
CA LEU A 347 15.12 -9.04 -6.17
C LEU A 347 15.89 -8.47 -4.97
N LEU A 348 16.87 -7.64 -5.24
CA LEU A 348 17.66 -6.97 -4.20
C LEU A 348 17.02 -5.63 -3.87
N ALA A 349 16.45 -5.52 -2.67
CA ALA A 349 15.69 -4.33 -2.27
C ALA A 349 16.56 -3.07 -2.25
N GLY A 350 16.11 -2.03 -2.91
CA GLY A 350 16.74 -0.70 -2.85
C GLY A 350 16.85 -0.16 -1.42
N TRP A 351 15.92 -0.54 -0.55
CA TRP A 351 15.97 -0.21 0.88
C TRP A 351 17.25 -0.69 1.59
N ASP A 352 17.82 -1.82 1.17
CA ASP A 352 19.09 -2.30 1.70
C ASP A 352 20.24 -1.31 1.45
N PHE A 353 20.15 -0.56 0.37
CA PHE A 353 21.16 0.43 -0.02
C PHE A 353 20.93 1.79 0.63
N TYR A 354 19.68 2.16 0.89
CA TYR A 354 19.32 3.50 1.30
C TYR A 354 19.90 3.88 2.67
N HIS A 355 19.81 3.01 3.68
CA HIS A 355 20.14 3.37 5.06
C HIS A 355 21.62 3.17 5.45
N SER A 356 22.30 2.22 4.85
CA SER A 356 23.60 1.79 5.36
C SER A 356 24.71 1.79 4.33
N TRP A 357 24.40 2.13 3.08
CA TRP A 357 25.35 2.14 1.99
C TRP A 357 25.48 3.57 1.40
N THR A 358 26.64 3.88 0.83
CA THR A 358 26.78 5.04 -0.07
C THR A 358 26.48 4.63 -1.50
N ASP A 359 26.19 5.61 -2.35
CA ASP A 359 26.02 5.36 -3.79
C ASP A 359 27.27 4.75 -4.43
N SER A 360 28.47 5.11 -3.94
CA SER A 360 29.73 4.52 -4.39
C SER A 360 29.87 3.03 -4.00
N GLU A 361 29.40 2.65 -2.82
CA GLU A 361 29.39 1.26 -2.39
C GLU A 361 28.37 0.44 -3.20
N VAL A 362 27.21 1.00 -3.50
CA VAL A 362 26.24 0.35 -4.39
C VAL A 362 26.84 0.12 -5.77
N ARG A 363 27.44 1.15 -6.35
CA ARG A 363 28.15 1.04 -7.65
C ARG A 363 29.30 0.01 -7.61
N ALA A 364 29.99 -0.11 -6.50
CA ALA A 364 31.06 -1.11 -6.32
C ALA A 364 30.53 -2.55 -6.22
N LEU A 365 29.32 -2.72 -5.70
CA LEU A 365 28.67 -4.04 -5.58
C LEU A 365 28.18 -4.58 -6.94
N LEU A 366 27.66 -3.72 -7.83
CA LEU A 366 27.00 -4.15 -9.07
C LEU A 366 27.82 -5.12 -9.93
N PRO A 367 29.16 -4.95 -10.13
CA PRO A 367 29.96 -5.87 -10.93
C PRO A 367 30.05 -7.31 -10.37
N SER A 368 29.79 -7.49 -9.07
CA SER A 368 29.78 -8.82 -8.44
C SER A 368 28.44 -9.58 -8.60
N LEU A 369 27.42 -8.91 -9.10
CA LEU A 369 26.07 -9.46 -9.26
C LEU A 369 25.84 -9.96 -10.69
N ASP A 370 25.12 -11.07 -10.83
CA ASP A 370 24.71 -11.59 -12.14
C ASP A 370 23.46 -10.84 -12.66
N PRO A 371 23.56 -9.99 -13.68
CA PRO A 371 22.43 -9.21 -14.20
C PRO A 371 21.34 -10.08 -14.88
N LYS A 372 21.64 -11.33 -15.20
CA LYS A 372 20.62 -12.27 -15.72
C LYS A 372 19.67 -12.74 -14.64
N ARG A 373 20.12 -12.72 -13.38
CA ARG A 373 19.36 -13.21 -12.25
C ARG A 373 18.93 -12.12 -11.29
N VAL A 374 19.79 -11.14 -11.04
CA VAL A 374 19.57 -10.09 -10.04
C VAL A 374 18.92 -8.88 -10.66
N VAL A 375 17.93 -8.33 -9.97
CA VAL A 375 17.27 -7.05 -10.29
C VAL A 375 17.33 -6.17 -9.07
N ILE A 376 17.80 -4.92 -9.23
CA ILE A 376 17.69 -3.92 -8.17
C ILE A 376 16.23 -3.49 -8.06
N TRP A 377 15.62 -3.82 -6.95
CA TRP A 377 14.21 -3.51 -6.69
C TRP A 377 14.10 -2.12 -6.07
N ASP A 378 14.27 -1.07 -6.92
CA ASP A 378 14.11 0.33 -6.50
C ASP A 378 12.64 0.72 -6.48
N TYR A 379 12.17 1.20 -5.36
CA TYR A 379 10.79 1.58 -5.14
C TYR A 379 10.59 3.04 -4.70
N GLU A 380 11.66 3.84 -4.65
CA GLU A 380 11.62 5.25 -4.27
C GLU A 380 11.86 6.20 -5.46
N ALA A 381 11.36 5.85 -6.64
CA ALA A 381 11.54 6.71 -7.81
C ALA A 381 10.76 8.04 -7.72
N ASP A 382 9.78 8.15 -6.84
CA ASP A 382 9.01 9.36 -6.56
C ASP A 382 9.61 10.23 -5.45
N ALA A 383 10.78 9.90 -4.93
CA ALA A 383 11.47 10.74 -3.94
C ALA A 383 11.94 12.07 -4.54
N TYR A 384 11.58 13.18 -3.91
CA TYR A 384 11.84 14.53 -4.42
C TYR A 384 13.33 14.84 -4.55
N ALA A 385 14.06 14.68 -3.46
CA ALA A 385 15.43 15.10 -3.35
C ALA A 385 16.42 14.16 -4.04
N ARG A 386 15.94 12.97 -4.49
CA ARG A 386 16.86 11.89 -4.89
C ARG A 386 16.24 10.97 -5.93
N SER A 387 17.02 10.58 -6.92
CA SER A 387 16.70 9.49 -7.86
C SER A 387 17.70 8.37 -7.66
N ASN A 388 17.31 7.31 -6.94
CA ASN A 388 18.21 6.21 -6.62
C ASN A 388 18.80 5.53 -7.86
N PHE A 389 17.96 5.15 -8.81
CA PHE A 389 18.42 4.45 -10.01
C PHE A 389 19.37 5.27 -10.87
N THR A 390 19.29 6.59 -10.84
CA THR A 390 20.27 7.48 -11.50
C THR A 390 21.58 7.56 -10.71
N GLN A 391 21.50 7.70 -9.39
CA GLN A 391 22.66 7.86 -8.51
C GLN A 391 23.46 6.56 -8.36
N TRP A 392 22.77 5.41 -8.42
CA TRP A 392 23.44 4.11 -8.43
C TRP A 392 24.02 3.72 -9.78
N ASP A 393 23.80 4.55 -10.81
CA ASP A 393 24.33 4.36 -12.15
C ASP A 393 23.89 3.05 -12.82
N VAL A 394 22.63 2.65 -12.57
CA VAL A 394 22.04 1.42 -13.14
C VAL A 394 21.41 1.64 -14.51
N VAL A 395 21.04 2.88 -14.85
CA VAL A 395 20.43 3.25 -16.14
C VAL A 395 21.34 2.83 -17.29
N GLY A 396 20.82 2.05 -18.21
CA GLY A 396 21.54 1.51 -19.37
C GLY A 396 22.61 0.46 -19.05
N LYS A 397 22.71 -0.03 -17.80
CA LYS A 397 23.82 -0.88 -17.36
C LYS A 397 23.41 -2.12 -16.56
N PHE A 398 22.46 -2.00 -15.68
CA PHE A 398 22.07 -3.09 -14.77
C PHE A 398 20.56 -3.17 -14.60
N PRO A 399 19.95 -4.36 -14.50
CA PRO A 399 18.50 -4.51 -14.32
C PRO A 399 17.99 -3.86 -13.02
N TYR A 400 16.96 -3.02 -13.13
CA TYR A 400 16.32 -2.33 -12.01
C TYR A 400 14.82 -2.16 -12.22
N THR A 401 14.11 -1.73 -11.18
CA THR A 401 12.70 -1.35 -11.25
C THR A 401 12.52 0.14 -10.97
N PHE A 402 11.42 0.69 -11.48
CA PHE A 402 10.92 2.02 -11.19
C PHE A 402 9.73 1.91 -10.24
N GLY A 403 9.87 2.43 -9.03
CA GLY A 403 8.84 2.24 -8.00
C GLY A 403 8.31 3.54 -7.42
N ILE A 404 7.02 3.55 -7.12
CA ILE A 404 6.32 4.62 -6.40
C ILE A 404 6.14 4.19 -4.95
N PHE A 405 6.60 5.00 -4.01
CA PHE A 405 6.58 4.69 -2.58
C PHE A 405 6.10 5.84 -1.71
N LEU A 406 6.73 7.02 -1.86
CA LEU A 406 6.61 8.13 -0.91
C LEU A 406 5.24 8.79 -0.86
N THR A 407 4.48 8.65 -1.92
CA THR A 407 3.14 9.19 -2.00
C THR A 407 2.21 8.67 -0.92
N LEU A 408 2.58 7.60 -0.21
CA LEU A 408 1.66 6.87 0.64
C LEU A 408 2.24 6.47 2.00
N GLU A 409 3.34 7.12 2.37
CA GLU A 409 4.15 6.64 3.47
C GLU A 409 3.51 6.79 4.84
N GLN A 410 2.78 7.86 5.11
CA GLN A 410 2.35 8.14 6.48
C GLN A 410 0.92 8.66 6.61
N GLY A 411 0.46 9.43 5.65
CA GLY A 411 -0.92 9.86 5.58
C GLY A 411 -1.77 8.80 4.89
N LEU A 412 -3.02 8.69 5.30
CA LEU A 412 -4.03 7.95 4.54
C LEU A 412 -4.71 8.87 3.53
N ASP A 413 -4.03 9.91 3.09
CA ASP A 413 -4.52 10.98 2.25
C ASP A 413 -4.12 10.80 0.77
N VAL A 414 -4.75 11.55 -0.12
CA VAL A 414 -4.34 11.65 -1.51
C VAL A 414 -3.01 12.41 -1.59
N ARG A 415 -1.99 11.80 -2.19
CA ARG A 415 -0.62 12.33 -2.12
C ARG A 415 0.24 11.84 -3.28
N ALA A 416 -0.01 12.32 -4.47
CA ALA A 416 0.76 11.93 -5.62
C ALA A 416 1.73 13.01 -6.10
N ASN A 417 2.99 12.62 -6.27
CA ASN A 417 4.04 13.49 -6.77
C ASN A 417 4.21 13.34 -8.28
N TYR A 418 3.14 13.63 -9.03
CA TYR A 418 3.07 13.39 -10.47
C TYR A 418 4.19 14.05 -11.26
N SER A 419 4.58 15.29 -10.92
CA SER A 419 5.62 16.00 -11.65
C SER A 419 6.96 15.28 -11.62
N VAL A 420 7.36 14.76 -10.45
CA VAL A 420 8.61 14.00 -10.29
C VAL A 420 8.50 12.62 -10.94
N ILE A 421 7.37 11.95 -10.80
CA ILE A 421 7.12 10.66 -11.41
C ILE A 421 7.23 10.78 -12.93
N GLU A 422 6.51 11.72 -13.54
CA GLU A 422 6.47 11.92 -15.00
C GLU A 422 7.82 12.37 -15.58
N GLU A 423 8.57 13.20 -14.84
CA GLU A 423 9.92 13.57 -15.23
C GLU A 423 10.83 12.33 -15.35
N ARG A 424 10.78 11.47 -14.34
CA ARG A 424 11.62 10.28 -14.27
C ARG A 424 11.17 9.15 -15.17
N GLU A 425 9.89 9.05 -15.44
CA GLU A 425 9.35 8.10 -16.43
C GLU A 425 9.95 8.32 -17.82
N ARG A 426 10.34 9.56 -18.18
CA ARG A 426 11.02 9.85 -19.46
C ARG A 426 12.36 9.13 -19.57
N ILE A 427 13.03 8.88 -18.45
CA ILE A 427 14.28 8.13 -18.43
C ILE A 427 14.00 6.65 -18.71
N ILE A 428 13.06 6.07 -18.01
CA ILE A 428 12.77 4.64 -18.12
C ILE A 428 11.99 4.24 -19.38
N ALA A 429 11.34 5.20 -20.05
CA ALA A 429 10.55 4.92 -21.26
C ALA A 429 11.37 4.31 -22.38
N SER A 430 12.66 4.60 -22.44
CA SER A 430 13.60 4.10 -23.45
C SER A 430 14.73 3.21 -22.90
N ASP A 431 14.76 2.97 -21.59
CA ASP A 431 15.83 2.17 -20.99
C ASP A 431 15.47 0.68 -20.94
N PRO A 432 16.17 -0.18 -21.71
CA PRO A 432 15.89 -1.63 -21.72
C PRO A 432 16.31 -2.34 -20.43
N PHE A 433 17.05 -1.67 -19.54
CA PHE A 433 17.42 -2.22 -18.23
C PHE A 433 16.38 -1.95 -17.15
N CYS A 434 15.44 -1.04 -17.37
CA CYS A 434 14.26 -0.93 -16.50
C CYS A 434 13.32 -2.13 -16.74
N LYS A 435 13.31 -3.08 -15.78
CA LYS A 435 12.55 -4.34 -15.89
C LYS A 435 11.19 -4.28 -15.26
N GLY A 436 10.91 -3.27 -14.45
CA GLY A 436 9.64 -3.22 -13.74
C GLY A 436 9.16 -1.82 -13.44
N TYR A 437 7.84 -1.69 -13.41
CA TYR A 437 7.14 -0.55 -12.85
C TYR A 437 6.33 -1.06 -11.65
N ILE A 438 6.65 -0.58 -10.45
CA ILE A 438 6.13 -1.15 -9.21
C ILE A 438 5.47 -0.10 -8.33
N PHE A 439 4.46 -0.51 -7.59
CA PHE A 439 3.78 0.29 -6.59
C PHE A 439 4.00 -0.32 -5.21
N TRP A 440 4.67 0.43 -4.32
CA TRP A 440 5.19 -0.07 -3.05
C TRP A 440 4.69 0.73 -1.85
N PRO A 441 3.39 0.96 -1.71
CA PRO A 441 2.85 1.84 -0.69
C PRO A 441 2.96 1.22 0.70
N GLU A 442 3.13 2.06 1.70
CA GLU A 442 2.97 1.66 3.10
C GLU A 442 1.49 1.57 3.50
N SER A 443 0.64 2.37 2.88
CA SER A 443 -0.82 2.31 3.01
C SER A 443 -1.44 2.13 1.63
N SER A 444 -2.17 1.03 1.45
CA SER A 444 -2.83 0.71 0.19
C SER A 444 -4.06 1.60 -0.04
N HIS A 445 -4.50 1.75 -1.29
CA HIS A 445 -5.81 2.31 -1.66
C HIS A 445 -6.13 3.71 -1.09
N THR A 446 -5.13 4.53 -0.89
CA THR A 446 -5.30 5.89 -0.37
C THR A 446 -5.71 6.88 -1.44
N ASP A 447 -5.35 6.60 -2.71
CA ASP A 447 -5.51 7.50 -3.84
C ASP A 447 -5.99 6.73 -5.08
N SER A 448 -7.28 6.85 -5.40
CA SER A 448 -7.91 6.17 -6.54
C SER A 448 -7.34 6.62 -7.88
N LEU A 449 -6.95 7.90 -8.03
CA LEU A 449 -6.37 8.44 -9.26
C LEU A 449 -4.95 7.90 -9.47
N LEU A 450 -4.14 7.83 -8.40
CA LEU A 450 -2.79 7.28 -8.47
C LEU A 450 -2.79 5.79 -8.81
N MET A 451 -3.73 5.03 -8.23
CA MET A 451 -3.91 3.61 -8.57
C MET A 451 -4.20 3.44 -10.08
N GLU A 452 -5.03 4.30 -10.64
CA GLU A 452 -5.34 4.30 -12.08
C GLU A 452 -4.14 4.73 -12.93
N TYR A 453 -3.41 5.77 -12.51
CA TYR A 453 -2.18 6.24 -13.15
C TYR A 453 -1.12 5.13 -13.21
N PHE A 454 -0.84 4.51 -12.07
CA PHE A 454 0.08 3.40 -11.95
C PHE A 454 -0.32 2.24 -12.87
N ALA A 455 -1.58 1.82 -12.84
CA ALA A 455 -2.06 0.68 -13.62
C ALA A 455 -1.92 0.89 -15.13
N LYS A 456 -2.08 2.14 -15.63
CA LYS A 456 -1.90 2.47 -17.06
C LYS A 456 -0.42 2.54 -17.44
N ASN A 457 0.40 3.25 -16.65
CA ASN A 457 1.80 3.48 -16.98
C ASN A 457 2.68 2.26 -16.68
N SER A 458 2.25 1.35 -15.80
CA SER A 458 2.96 0.09 -15.57
C SER A 458 2.94 -0.87 -16.77
N TRP A 459 1.97 -0.76 -17.68
CA TRP A 459 2.00 -1.50 -18.94
C TRP A 459 3.02 -0.95 -19.91
N ARG A 460 3.06 0.37 -20.04
CA ARG A 460 4.03 1.14 -20.83
C ARG A 460 4.20 2.53 -20.23
N ALA A 461 5.41 2.92 -19.90
CA ALA A 461 5.71 4.23 -19.36
C ALA A 461 5.17 5.35 -20.26
N LEU A 462 4.78 6.46 -19.65
CA LEU A 462 4.23 7.64 -20.31
C LEU A 462 2.98 7.37 -21.17
N THR A 463 2.19 6.33 -20.85
CA THR A 463 0.91 6.09 -21.52
C THR A 463 -0.04 7.25 -21.29
N VAL A 464 -0.05 7.81 -20.07
CA VAL A 464 -0.83 8.99 -19.70
C VAL A 464 -0.03 9.88 -18.75
N THR A 465 -0.30 11.20 -18.78
CA THR A 465 0.03 12.12 -17.69
C THR A 465 -1.17 12.24 -16.76
N HIS A 466 -0.96 12.78 -15.54
CA HIS A 466 -2.08 12.97 -14.62
C HIS A 466 -3.13 13.94 -15.17
N ASP A 467 -2.71 15.02 -15.87
CA ASP A 467 -3.63 15.96 -16.51
C ASP A 467 -4.50 15.32 -17.61
N MET A 468 -3.91 14.42 -18.39
CA MET A 468 -4.66 13.65 -19.41
C MET A 468 -5.58 12.62 -18.78
N LEU A 469 -5.17 12.07 -17.63
CA LEU A 469 -5.90 11.02 -16.94
C LEU A 469 -7.14 11.53 -16.22
N ILE A 470 -7.07 12.68 -15.51
CA ILE A 470 -8.16 13.18 -14.66
C ILE A 470 -9.51 13.20 -15.39
N PRO A 471 -9.67 13.82 -16.58
CA PRO A 471 -10.99 13.86 -17.24
C PRO A 471 -11.48 12.47 -17.69
N VAL A 472 -10.57 11.58 -18.07
CA VAL A 472 -10.89 10.21 -18.47
C VAL A 472 -11.30 9.37 -17.26
N PHE A 473 -10.54 9.45 -16.18
CA PHE A 473 -10.81 8.80 -14.91
C PHE A 473 -12.17 9.21 -14.35
N CYS A 474 -12.44 10.51 -14.30
CA CYS A 474 -13.71 11.03 -13.78
C CYS A 474 -14.90 10.58 -14.63
N ARG A 475 -14.81 10.65 -15.97
CA ARG A 475 -15.85 10.16 -16.86
C ARG A 475 -16.12 8.67 -16.66
N ASP A 476 -15.06 7.86 -16.56
CA ASP A 476 -15.16 6.41 -16.46
C ASP A 476 -15.64 5.94 -15.08
N ARG A 477 -15.48 6.78 -14.03
CA ARG A 477 -15.78 6.44 -12.65
C ARG A 477 -17.06 7.08 -12.07
N TYR A 478 -17.36 8.33 -12.41
CA TYR A 478 -18.40 9.11 -11.73
C TYR A 478 -19.64 9.43 -12.57
N GLY A 479 -19.68 8.98 -13.82
CA GLY A 479 -20.87 9.15 -14.65
C GLY A 479 -21.30 10.62 -14.80
N GLN A 480 -22.48 10.93 -14.29
CA GLN A 480 -23.05 12.30 -14.38
C GLN A 480 -22.29 13.35 -13.56
N ASP A 481 -21.54 12.94 -12.54
CA ASP A 481 -20.79 13.85 -11.68
C ASP A 481 -19.36 14.09 -12.17
N ALA A 482 -18.98 13.51 -13.31
CA ALA A 482 -17.63 13.47 -13.85
C ALA A 482 -16.99 14.87 -14.01
N GLU A 483 -17.73 15.87 -14.52
CA GLU A 483 -17.19 17.21 -14.74
C GLU A 483 -16.86 17.92 -13.43
N ARG A 484 -17.78 17.87 -12.46
CA ARG A 484 -17.58 18.45 -11.13
C ARG A 484 -16.43 17.79 -10.38
N MET A 485 -16.40 16.45 -10.41
CA MET A 485 -15.29 15.70 -9.80
C MET A 485 -13.94 15.97 -10.48
N ALA A 486 -13.91 16.20 -11.80
CA ALA A 486 -12.67 16.56 -12.49
C ALA A 486 -12.14 17.94 -12.06
N VAL A 487 -13.02 18.91 -11.81
CA VAL A 487 -12.63 20.21 -11.24
C VAL A 487 -12.05 20.02 -9.84
N ALA A 488 -12.72 19.25 -8.99
CA ALA A 488 -12.29 19.00 -7.63
C ALA A 488 -10.91 18.27 -7.57
N TRP A 489 -10.71 17.24 -8.41
CA TRP A 489 -9.41 16.56 -8.52
C TRP A 489 -8.30 17.52 -8.94
N LYS A 490 -8.51 18.33 -10.00
CA LYS A 490 -7.52 19.31 -10.47
C LYS A 490 -7.15 20.34 -9.41
N ALA A 491 -8.12 20.79 -8.62
CA ALA A 491 -7.87 21.72 -7.53
C ALA A 491 -7.15 21.07 -6.34
N THR A 492 -7.39 19.77 -6.09
CA THR A 492 -6.79 19.07 -4.95
C THR A 492 -5.37 18.59 -5.22
N VAL A 493 -5.00 18.23 -6.46
CA VAL A 493 -3.65 17.74 -6.80
C VAL A 493 -2.54 18.68 -6.32
N PRO A 494 -2.58 20.00 -6.55
CA PRO A 494 -1.56 20.92 -6.02
C PRO A 494 -1.48 20.93 -4.49
N ILE A 495 -2.61 20.76 -3.81
CA ILE A 495 -2.68 20.69 -2.33
C ILE A 495 -2.07 19.38 -1.84
N SER A 496 -2.35 18.26 -2.52
CA SER A 496 -1.81 16.94 -2.17
C SER A 496 -0.30 16.87 -2.33
N THR A 497 0.25 17.62 -3.29
CA THR A 497 1.69 17.65 -3.63
C THR A 497 2.43 18.83 -3.00
N VAL A 498 1.83 19.50 -2.01
CA VAL A 498 2.51 20.57 -1.26
C VAL A 498 3.85 20.06 -0.74
N SER A 499 4.85 20.86 -1.03
CA SER A 499 6.28 20.59 -0.94
C SER A 499 6.69 19.55 0.11
N PRO A 500 7.50 18.56 -0.28
CA PRO A 500 8.04 17.57 0.64
C PRO A 500 8.96 18.13 1.71
N ASP A 501 9.59 19.27 1.45
CA ASP A 501 10.42 19.95 2.46
C ASP A 501 9.58 20.48 3.62
N LEU A 502 8.28 20.64 3.40
CA LEU A 502 7.30 21.08 4.39
C LEU A 502 6.50 19.91 4.95
N TRP A 503 6.21 18.95 4.12
CA TRP A 503 5.45 17.74 4.37
C TRP A 503 6.32 16.52 4.06
N SER A 504 7.57 16.49 4.57
CA SER A 504 8.45 15.36 4.41
C SER A 504 7.86 14.12 5.09
N ARG A 505 8.48 12.99 4.83
CA ARG A 505 8.22 11.67 5.40
C ARG A 505 7.77 11.66 6.87
N ASN A 506 8.20 12.63 7.66
CA ASN A 506 7.88 12.73 9.07
C ASN A 506 6.61 13.53 9.38
N TYR A 507 6.02 14.22 8.43
CA TYR A 507 4.95 15.20 8.66
C TYR A 507 3.54 14.70 8.39
N GLY A 508 3.34 13.58 7.72
CA GLY A 508 2.03 12.96 7.53
C GLY A 508 1.34 12.50 8.83
N LYS A 509 2.08 12.51 9.94
CA LYS A 509 1.56 12.19 11.28
C LYS A 509 0.93 13.37 12.01
N HIS A 510 1.06 14.58 11.51
CA HIS A 510 1.20 15.73 12.41
C HIS A 510 -0.05 16.57 12.57
N SER A 511 -1.11 16.33 11.80
CA SER A 511 -2.41 16.91 12.16
C SER A 511 -2.92 16.45 13.53
N TYR A 512 -2.32 15.38 14.07
CA TYR A 512 -2.71 14.76 15.34
C TYR A 512 -1.62 14.77 16.41
N HIS A 513 -0.40 15.15 16.07
CA HIS A 513 0.71 15.12 16.99
C HIS A 513 1.27 16.52 17.27
N LEU A 514 1.37 16.85 18.53
CA LEU A 514 2.08 18.05 18.99
C LEU A 514 3.58 17.74 19.01
N ALA A 515 4.22 17.76 17.85
CA ALA A 515 5.63 17.44 17.69
C ALA A 515 6.47 18.71 17.49
N GLU A 516 7.72 18.69 17.96
CA GLU A 516 8.64 19.82 17.79
C GLU A 516 8.87 20.15 16.32
N GLU A 517 8.82 19.15 15.46
CA GLU A 517 8.96 19.30 14.01
C GLU A 517 7.86 20.16 13.41
N VAL A 518 6.62 20.07 13.92
CA VAL A 518 5.51 20.93 13.47
C VAL A 518 5.78 22.38 13.86
N ALA A 519 6.29 22.62 15.07
CA ALA A 519 6.69 23.94 15.50
C ALA A 519 7.93 24.49 14.75
N ALA A 520 8.69 23.63 14.12
CA ALA A 520 9.87 23.98 13.32
C ALA A 520 9.56 24.22 11.85
N ILE A 521 8.32 24.01 11.40
CA ILE A 521 7.90 24.32 10.03
C ILE A 521 8.15 25.82 9.80
N LYS A 522 8.99 26.12 8.81
CA LYS A 522 9.31 27.49 8.42
C LYS A 522 8.16 28.08 7.63
N LEU A 523 7.14 28.52 8.35
CA LEU A 523 5.90 29.06 7.78
C LEU A 523 6.14 30.25 6.85
N ASP A 524 7.13 31.10 7.15
CA ASP A 524 7.55 32.22 6.31
C ASP A 524 8.00 31.76 4.92
N ILE A 525 8.74 30.63 4.82
CA ILE A 525 9.11 30.03 3.54
C ILE A 525 7.90 29.42 2.84
N VAL A 526 7.01 28.81 3.60
CA VAL A 526 5.78 28.18 3.14
C VAL A 526 4.81 29.19 2.57
N TRP A 527 4.60 30.30 3.29
CA TRP A 527 3.69 31.36 2.87
C TRP A 527 4.25 32.20 1.72
N THR A 528 5.53 32.55 1.76
CA THR A 528 6.20 33.30 0.69
C THR A 528 6.35 32.51 -0.60
N ASN A 529 6.46 31.18 -0.53
CA ASN A 529 6.52 30.29 -1.69
C ASN A 529 5.15 29.82 -2.17
N GLY A 530 4.04 30.32 -1.61
CA GLY A 530 2.73 30.18 -2.23
C GLY A 530 1.73 29.24 -1.58
N LEU A 531 1.77 28.94 -0.27
CA LEU A 531 0.67 28.21 0.38
C LEU A 531 -0.65 28.96 0.25
N GLY A 532 -0.68 30.27 0.41
CA GLY A 532 -1.86 31.08 0.13
C GLY A 532 -2.38 30.93 -1.30
N HIS A 533 -1.48 30.67 -2.25
CA HIS A 533 -1.84 30.39 -3.65
C HIS A 533 -2.42 28.98 -3.82
N ILE A 534 -1.91 28.00 -3.07
CA ILE A 534 -2.33 26.61 -3.16
C ILE A 534 -3.72 26.41 -2.55
N PHE A 535 -3.99 27.05 -1.40
CA PHE A 535 -5.24 26.90 -0.68
C PHE A 535 -6.36 27.86 -1.10
N LYS A 536 -6.07 28.86 -1.94
CA LYS A 536 -7.08 29.87 -2.33
C LYS A 536 -8.37 29.29 -2.92
N ASP A 537 -8.25 28.19 -3.65
CA ASP A 537 -9.38 27.52 -4.31
C ASP A 537 -10.01 26.41 -3.42
N ALA A 538 -9.46 26.18 -2.23
CA ALA A 538 -9.93 25.10 -1.36
C ALA A 538 -11.35 25.32 -0.82
N PRO A 539 -11.75 26.54 -0.37
CA PRO A 539 -13.15 26.77 0.06
C PRO A 539 -14.15 26.49 -1.05
N GLU A 540 -13.86 26.98 -2.27
CA GLU A 540 -14.73 26.77 -3.42
C GLU A 540 -14.78 25.29 -3.84
N THR A 541 -13.64 24.59 -3.76
CA THR A 541 -13.58 23.14 -4.02
C THR A 541 -14.44 22.38 -3.03
N LEU A 542 -14.39 22.71 -1.74
CA LEU A 542 -15.22 22.07 -0.71
C LEU A 542 -16.71 22.36 -0.90
N ARG A 543 -17.09 23.59 -1.34
CA ARG A 543 -18.47 23.91 -1.70
C ARG A 543 -18.93 23.12 -2.92
N LEU A 544 -18.11 23.02 -3.96
CA LEU A 544 -18.40 22.23 -5.13
C LEU A 544 -18.64 20.76 -4.76
N LEU A 545 -17.83 20.19 -3.88
CA LEU A 545 -18.02 18.82 -3.37
C LEU A 545 -19.32 18.70 -2.55
N ALA A 546 -19.70 19.73 -1.78
CA ALA A 546 -20.94 19.75 -1.01
C ALA A 546 -22.20 19.78 -1.89
N GLU A 547 -22.10 20.28 -3.12
CA GLU A 547 -23.21 20.31 -4.09
C GLU A 547 -23.42 18.98 -4.82
N ILE A 548 -22.48 18.04 -4.72
CA ILE A 548 -22.60 16.72 -5.34
C ILE A 548 -23.39 15.80 -4.41
N ASP A 549 -24.69 15.70 -4.67
CA ASP A 549 -25.58 14.76 -3.96
C ASP A 549 -25.65 13.44 -4.75
N SER A 550 -24.76 12.52 -4.45
CA SER A 550 -24.68 11.22 -5.12
C SER A 550 -24.78 10.08 -4.13
N ALA A 551 -25.59 9.08 -4.49
CA ALA A 551 -25.66 7.81 -3.79
C ALA A 551 -24.59 6.80 -4.29
N ASP A 552 -23.83 7.17 -5.33
CA ASP A 552 -22.77 6.33 -5.87
C ASP A 552 -21.60 6.26 -4.90
N GLU A 553 -21.20 5.06 -4.56
CA GLU A 553 -20.15 4.78 -3.58
C GLU A 553 -18.76 5.26 -4.05
N PHE A 554 -18.49 5.22 -5.36
CA PHE A 554 -17.26 5.77 -5.91
C PHE A 554 -17.18 7.28 -5.70
N VAL A 555 -18.28 7.99 -5.96
CA VAL A 555 -18.38 9.44 -5.78
C VAL A 555 -18.23 9.79 -4.32
N ARG A 556 -18.98 9.15 -3.42
CA ARG A 556 -18.98 9.43 -1.99
C ARG A 556 -17.61 9.20 -1.36
N ARG A 557 -16.96 8.09 -1.68
CA ARG A 557 -15.62 7.75 -1.16
C ARG A 557 -14.60 8.78 -1.58
N ASP A 558 -14.56 9.11 -2.88
CA ASP A 558 -13.56 10.04 -3.38
C ASP A 558 -13.82 11.49 -2.97
N ILE A 559 -15.08 11.90 -2.75
CA ILE A 559 -15.39 13.20 -2.10
C ILE A 559 -14.78 13.26 -0.70
N ILE A 560 -14.94 12.21 0.10
CA ILE A 560 -14.36 12.16 1.45
C ILE A 560 -12.83 12.19 1.37
N ASP A 561 -12.23 11.45 0.45
CA ASP A 561 -10.78 11.41 0.26
C ASP A 561 -10.20 12.78 -0.12
N LEU A 562 -10.85 13.51 -1.02
CA LEU A 562 -10.44 14.85 -1.42
C LEU A 562 -10.61 15.86 -0.27
N ALA A 563 -11.77 15.86 0.35
CA ALA A 563 -12.07 16.80 1.44
C ALA A 563 -11.13 16.60 2.65
N ARG A 564 -10.93 15.35 3.09
CA ARG A 564 -10.00 15.05 4.19
C ARG A 564 -8.57 15.44 3.87
N THR A 565 -8.14 15.28 2.60
CA THR A 565 -6.79 15.67 2.17
C THR A 565 -6.60 17.19 2.23
N ILE A 566 -7.57 17.96 1.75
CA ILE A 566 -7.55 19.42 1.80
C ILE A 566 -7.49 19.89 3.26
N VAL A 567 -8.40 19.40 4.08
CA VAL A 567 -8.54 19.86 5.48
C VAL A 567 -7.37 19.39 6.34
N ASP A 568 -6.81 18.21 6.11
CA ASP A 568 -5.62 17.73 6.83
C ASP A 568 -4.43 18.69 6.65
N ARG A 569 -4.21 19.19 5.44
CA ARG A 569 -3.15 20.17 5.17
C ARG A 569 -3.38 21.49 5.89
N MET A 570 -4.63 21.94 5.98
CA MET A 570 -4.98 23.15 6.73
C MET A 570 -4.82 22.96 8.24
N LEU A 571 -5.21 21.79 8.77
CA LEU A 571 -5.02 21.45 10.19
C LEU A 571 -3.54 21.48 10.58
N ILE A 572 -2.65 20.91 9.74
CA ILE A 572 -1.21 20.96 9.99
C ILE A 572 -0.69 22.40 9.97
N ALA A 573 -1.13 23.20 9.02
CA ALA A 573 -0.70 24.61 8.91
C ALA A 573 -1.14 25.43 10.15
N GLU A 574 -2.41 25.31 10.55
CA GLU A 574 -2.92 26.02 11.73
C GLU A 574 -2.24 25.55 13.02
N GLN A 575 -1.99 24.26 13.15
CA GLN A 575 -1.24 23.74 14.29
C GLN A 575 0.19 24.30 14.33
N ALA A 576 0.87 24.36 13.19
CA ALA A 576 2.20 24.95 13.08
C ALA A 576 2.20 26.44 13.45
N ILE A 577 1.19 27.21 13.02
CA ILE A 577 1.03 28.62 13.40
C ILE A 577 0.85 28.77 14.90
N ALA A 578 -0.05 27.99 15.50
CA ALA A 578 -0.32 28.04 16.94
C ALA A 578 0.92 27.68 17.77
N MET A 579 1.62 26.58 17.41
CA MET A 579 2.82 26.14 18.12
C MET A 579 3.99 27.12 17.97
N SER A 580 4.23 27.61 16.75
CA SER A 580 5.27 28.60 16.47
C SER A 580 4.97 29.93 17.17
N GLY A 581 3.71 30.38 17.13
CA GLY A 581 3.26 31.60 17.82
C GLY A 581 3.45 31.52 19.35
N PHE A 582 3.08 30.37 19.96
CA PHE A 582 3.30 30.15 21.39
C PHE A 582 4.80 30.10 21.74
N LYS A 583 5.61 29.41 20.92
CA LYS A 583 7.07 29.39 21.07
C LYS A 583 7.65 30.84 20.98
N GLY A 584 7.17 31.61 20.04
CA GLY A 584 7.52 33.03 19.92
C GLY A 584 7.17 33.84 21.18
N TRP A 585 5.98 33.61 21.76
CA TRP A 585 5.55 34.21 23.02
C TRP A 585 6.52 33.88 24.16
N CYS A 586 6.88 32.61 24.34
CA CYS A 586 7.85 32.19 25.34
C CYS A 586 9.20 32.88 25.19
N ASN A 587 9.57 33.27 23.97
CA ASN A 587 10.80 33.99 23.63
C ASN A 587 10.63 35.54 23.56
N GLY A 588 9.50 36.09 23.99
CA GLY A 588 9.30 37.53 24.11
C GLY A 588 8.42 38.20 23.06
N SER A 589 7.84 37.43 22.11
CA SER A 589 6.83 37.96 21.18
C SER A 589 5.54 38.36 21.92
N GLU A 590 4.80 39.34 21.38
CA GLU A 590 3.53 39.82 21.93
C GLU A 590 2.30 39.40 21.11
N ASN A 591 2.46 38.56 20.10
CA ASN A 591 1.38 38.21 19.17
C ASN A 591 0.47 37.09 19.70
N VAL A 592 -0.35 37.38 20.71
CA VAL A 592 -1.34 36.47 21.30
C VAL A 592 -2.52 36.20 20.35
N GLU A 593 -2.94 37.21 19.61
CA GLU A 593 -4.14 37.15 18.76
C GLU A 593 -3.96 36.15 17.60
N CYS A 594 -2.76 36.05 17.07
CA CYS A 594 -2.44 35.06 16.05
C CYS A 594 -2.68 33.63 16.54
N VAL A 595 -2.22 33.29 17.76
CA VAL A 595 -2.42 31.95 18.33
C VAL A 595 -3.90 31.67 18.60
N LYS A 596 -4.65 32.66 19.10
CA LYS A 596 -6.09 32.52 19.33
C LYS A 596 -6.87 32.29 18.04
N LYS A 597 -6.55 33.01 17.00
CA LYS A 597 -7.19 32.90 15.69
C LYS A 597 -6.92 31.52 15.08
N SER A 598 -5.67 31.11 15.09
CA SER A 598 -5.24 29.81 14.59
C SER A 598 -5.90 28.66 15.37
N ALA A 599 -5.92 28.70 16.69
CA ALA A 599 -6.57 27.70 17.52
C ALA A 599 -8.08 27.60 17.24
N ARG A 600 -8.76 28.73 16.97
CA ARG A 600 -10.19 28.73 16.62
C ARG A 600 -10.42 28.08 15.27
N CYS A 601 -9.68 28.47 14.24
CA CYS A 601 -9.76 27.86 12.91
C CYS A 601 -9.47 26.39 12.95
N TRP A 602 -8.42 25.97 13.66
CA TRP A 602 -8.07 24.56 13.85
C TRP A 602 -9.23 23.77 14.45
N ARG A 603 -9.92 24.30 15.46
CA ARG A 603 -11.07 23.62 16.11
C ARG A 603 -12.22 23.39 15.15
N GLU A 604 -12.60 24.39 14.37
CA GLU A 604 -13.67 24.27 13.39
C GLU A 604 -13.33 23.21 12.33
N LEU A 605 -12.10 23.21 11.81
CA LEU A 605 -11.61 22.21 10.86
C LEU A 605 -11.56 20.81 11.49
N ALA A 606 -11.06 20.67 12.72
CA ALA A 606 -10.93 19.40 13.41
C ALA A 606 -12.30 18.76 13.71
N ASP A 607 -13.27 19.55 14.18
CA ASP A 607 -14.63 19.08 14.45
C ASP A 607 -15.32 18.63 13.15
N ALA A 608 -15.14 19.38 12.07
CA ALA A 608 -15.68 19.02 10.77
C ALA A 608 -15.00 17.77 10.19
N MET A 609 -13.68 17.63 10.38
CA MET A 609 -12.94 16.42 9.99
C MET A 609 -13.40 15.18 10.75
N ALA A 610 -13.58 15.25 12.08
CA ALA A 610 -14.08 14.15 12.87
C ALA A 610 -15.50 13.73 12.42
N ASP A 611 -16.34 14.70 12.06
CA ASP A 611 -17.66 14.43 11.49
C ASP A 611 -17.55 13.77 10.10
N LEU A 612 -16.67 14.24 9.22
CA LEU A 612 -16.46 13.68 7.88
C LEU A 612 -16.03 12.22 7.94
N LEU A 613 -15.00 11.92 8.74
CA LEU A 613 -14.48 10.56 8.88
C LEU A 613 -15.54 9.58 9.39
N SER A 614 -16.46 10.05 10.24
CA SER A 614 -17.55 9.23 10.79
C SER A 614 -18.65 8.89 9.77
N LEU A 615 -18.58 9.43 8.55
CA LEU A 615 -19.60 9.17 7.52
C LEU A 615 -19.31 7.93 6.67
N HIS A 616 -18.15 7.27 6.84
CA HIS A 616 -17.80 6.13 6.03
C HIS A 616 -17.04 5.05 6.81
N VAL A 617 -17.42 3.78 6.60
CA VAL A 617 -16.84 2.60 7.26
C VAL A 617 -15.34 2.44 7.04
N ASP A 618 -14.82 2.95 5.93
CA ASP A 618 -13.38 2.92 5.61
C ASP A 618 -12.50 3.59 6.66
N TYR A 619 -13.07 4.49 7.47
CA TYR A 619 -12.36 5.26 8.51
C TYR A 619 -12.69 4.82 9.94
N SER A 620 -13.47 3.75 10.10
CA SER A 620 -13.87 3.22 11.40
C SER A 620 -12.98 2.06 11.86
N LEU A 621 -12.43 2.19 13.06
CA LEU A 621 -11.77 1.08 13.76
C LEU A 621 -12.77 0.02 14.21
N TYR A 622 -13.96 0.43 14.63
CA TYR A 622 -14.99 -0.50 15.06
C TYR A 622 -15.48 -1.40 13.91
N ASP A 623 -15.76 -0.81 12.74
CA ASP A 623 -16.11 -1.60 11.55
C ASP A 623 -14.97 -2.49 11.09
N THR A 624 -13.72 -2.02 11.22
CA THR A 624 -12.54 -2.86 11.00
C THR A 624 -12.54 -4.07 11.93
N TYR A 625 -12.75 -3.87 13.24
CA TYR A 625 -12.85 -4.95 14.21
C TYR A 625 -13.95 -5.96 13.85
N LEU A 626 -15.17 -5.49 13.57
CA LEU A 626 -16.29 -6.36 13.18
C LEU A 626 -15.97 -7.17 11.91
N SER A 627 -15.27 -6.56 10.96
CA SER A 627 -14.84 -7.23 9.74
C SER A 627 -13.83 -8.34 10.03
N LEU A 628 -12.84 -8.09 10.89
CA LEU A 628 -11.84 -9.06 11.29
C LEU A 628 -12.47 -10.26 11.99
N ASP A 629 -13.34 -10.01 12.96
CA ASP A 629 -14.03 -11.04 13.74
C ASP A 629 -15.00 -11.89 12.90
N ARG A 630 -15.55 -11.31 11.83
CA ARG A 630 -16.42 -12.03 10.88
C ARG A 630 -15.62 -12.97 9.98
N VAL A 631 -14.39 -12.62 9.61
CA VAL A 631 -13.51 -13.43 8.75
C VAL A 631 -13.02 -14.67 9.50
N GLU A 632 -12.49 -14.46 10.69
CA GLU A 632 -12.06 -15.53 11.61
C GLU A 632 -12.27 -15.03 13.03
N LYS A 633 -12.97 -15.81 13.83
CA LYS A 633 -13.30 -15.42 15.20
C LYS A 633 -12.05 -15.07 16.01
N ILE A 634 -11.99 -13.85 16.51
CA ILE A 634 -10.90 -13.40 17.36
C ILE A 634 -11.03 -14.05 18.73
N GLN A 635 -9.99 -14.76 19.16
CA GLN A 635 -9.99 -15.52 20.41
C GLN A 635 -9.55 -14.70 21.61
N ASN A 636 -8.82 -13.62 21.40
CA ASN A 636 -8.38 -12.72 22.47
C ASN A 636 -9.56 -11.84 22.93
N PRO A 637 -10.04 -11.96 24.18
CA PRO A 637 -11.17 -11.17 24.66
C PRO A 637 -10.87 -9.68 24.77
N ASP A 638 -9.60 -9.31 24.90
CA ASP A 638 -9.14 -7.92 25.06
C ASP A 638 -8.73 -7.28 23.72
N PHE A 639 -9.01 -7.95 22.59
CA PHE A 639 -8.47 -7.51 21.31
C PHE A 639 -8.99 -6.13 20.86
N GLN A 640 -10.15 -5.69 21.32
CA GLN A 640 -10.62 -4.33 21.03
C GLN A 640 -9.61 -3.28 21.52
N HIS A 641 -9.09 -3.43 22.75
CA HIS A 641 -8.03 -2.57 23.28
C HIS A 641 -6.75 -2.70 22.47
N VAL A 642 -6.40 -3.93 22.12
CA VAL A 642 -5.22 -4.22 21.30
C VAL A 642 -5.30 -3.55 19.92
N LEU A 643 -6.49 -3.52 19.33
CA LEU A 643 -6.69 -2.83 18.03
C LEU A 643 -6.43 -1.33 18.16
N VAL A 644 -6.93 -0.69 19.22
CA VAL A 644 -6.68 0.72 19.50
C VAL A 644 -5.20 0.98 19.75
N GLU A 645 -4.54 0.16 20.55
CA GLU A 645 -3.09 0.25 20.78
C GLU A 645 -2.29 0.07 19.50
N ASN A 646 -2.64 -0.91 18.68
CA ASN A 646 -2.02 -1.13 17.37
C ASN A 646 -2.18 0.11 16.48
N ALA A 647 -3.36 0.71 16.43
CA ALA A 647 -3.65 1.88 15.63
C ALA A 647 -2.86 3.11 16.11
N LEU A 648 -2.80 3.37 17.42
CA LEU A 648 -2.02 4.45 18.03
C LEU A 648 -0.51 4.25 17.83
N ASN A 649 -0.05 3.00 17.75
CA ASN A 649 1.33 2.64 17.58
C ASN A 649 1.78 2.66 16.11
N SER A 650 0.86 2.76 15.16
CA SER A 650 1.17 2.85 13.75
C SER A 650 1.60 4.26 13.37
N TYR A 651 2.67 4.40 12.62
CA TYR A 651 3.00 5.69 12.02
C TYR A 651 2.11 6.02 10.81
N CYS A 652 1.39 5.04 10.28
CA CYS A 652 0.33 5.21 9.28
C CYS A 652 -1.03 5.32 9.97
N ALA A 653 -1.20 6.28 10.88
CA ALA A 653 -2.31 6.30 11.84
C ALA A 653 -3.33 7.41 11.61
N SER A 654 -3.17 8.24 10.57
CA SER A 654 -4.08 9.36 10.32
C SER A 654 -5.49 8.90 9.89
N HIS A 655 -6.46 9.79 10.06
CA HIS A 655 -7.83 9.63 9.54
C HIS A 655 -8.60 8.42 10.08
N GLN A 656 -8.45 8.13 11.37
CA GLN A 656 -9.28 7.14 12.08
C GLN A 656 -10.34 7.88 12.89
N ALA A 657 -11.62 7.71 12.55
CA ALA A 657 -12.72 8.53 13.05
C ALA A 657 -12.77 8.57 14.58
N GLU A 658 -12.70 7.41 15.22
CA GLU A 658 -12.82 7.27 16.67
C GLU A 658 -11.60 7.90 17.38
N LEU A 659 -10.40 7.68 16.87
CA LEU A 659 -9.19 8.25 17.47
C LEU A 659 -9.07 9.76 17.24
N ALA A 660 -9.48 10.24 16.06
CA ALA A 660 -9.54 11.68 15.80
C ALA A 660 -10.46 12.37 16.79
N ARG A 661 -11.67 11.82 16.99
CA ARG A 661 -12.70 12.41 17.87
C ARG A 661 -12.36 12.34 19.36
N HIS A 662 -11.83 11.21 19.81
CA HIS A 662 -11.74 10.93 21.25
C HIS A 662 -10.32 11.01 21.82
N VAL A 663 -9.30 11.00 20.97
CA VAL A 663 -7.91 10.98 21.43
C VAL A 663 -7.13 12.17 20.86
N TRP A 664 -6.94 12.25 19.56
CA TRP A 664 -5.98 13.19 18.98
C TRP A 664 -6.44 14.65 19.03
N TYR A 665 -7.67 14.94 18.59
CA TYR A 665 -8.16 16.31 18.61
C TYR A 665 -8.37 16.86 20.01
N PRO A 666 -8.86 16.10 20.99
CA PRO A 666 -8.86 16.55 22.39
C PRO A 666 -7.47 16.93 22.92
N ILE A 667 -6.44 16.17 22.58
CA ILE A 667 -5.06 16.47 23.02
C ILE A 667 -4.57 17.80 22.45
N VAL A 668 -4.75 18.04 21.16
CA VAL A 668 -4.35 19.31 20.52
C VAL A 668 -5.18 20.48 21.08
N ARG A 669 -6.45 20.27 21.35
CA ARG A 669 -7.36 21.23 21.97
C ARG A 669 -6.90 21.62 23.37
N ASP A 670 -6.65 20.64 24.22
CA ASP A 670 -6.16 20.84 25.59
C ASP A 670 -4.84 21.62 25.61
N TRP A 671 -3.95 21.32 24.66
CA TRP A 671 -2.69 22.04 24.51
C TRP A 671 -2.89 23.48 24.08
N THR A 672 -3.72 23.74 23.06
CA THR A 672 -4.00 25.09 22.57
C THR A 672 -4.68 25.95 23.62
N ASP A 673 -5.62 25.38 24.40
CA ASP A 673 -6.29 26.06 25.51
C ASP A 673 -5.29 26.45 26.62
N SER A 674 -4.40 25.49 26.95
CA SER A 674 -3.34 25.76 27.94
C SER A 674 -2.36 26.85 27.46
N ALA A 675 -2.02 26.87 26.17
CA ALA A 675 -1.16 27.89 25.60
C ALA A 675 -1.80 29.27 25.67
N ILE A 676 -3.08 29.38 25.28
CA ILE A 676 -3.84 30.65 25.35
C ILE A 676 -3.98 31.13 26.79
N ASP A 677 -4.34 30.25 27.74
CA ASP A 677 -4.48 30.59 29.14
C ASP A 677 -3.18 31.17 29.73
N ARG A 678 -2.03 30.53 29.41
CA ARG A 678 -0.71 31.05 29.85
C ARG A 678 -0.39 32.42 29.23
N MET A 679 -0.67 32.59 27.94
CA MET A 679 -0.46 33.87 27.25
C MET A 679 -1.30 34.99 27.89
N GLU A 680 -2.58 34.72 28.23
CA GLU A 680 -3.46 35.65 28.90
C GLU A 680 -3.01 36.02 30.33
N LYS A 681 -2.38 35.05 31.03
CA LYS A 681 -1.80 35.28 32.35
C LYS A 681 -0.40 35.92 32.31
N GLY A 682 0.17 36.12 31.13
CA GLY A 682 1.52 36.66 30.98
C GLY A 682 2.63 35.64 31.29
N GLU A 683 2.30 34.36 31.37
CA GLU A 683 3.24 33.29 31.68
C GLU A 683 4.01 32.90 30.41
N ARG A 684 5.34 32.88 30.50
CA ARG A 684 6.24 32.57 29.34
C ARG A 684 6.92 31.19 29.46
N GLN A 685 6.38 30.31 30.26
CA GLN A 685 6.93 28.95 30.37
C GLN A 685 6.40 28.06 29.26
N ALA A 686 7.28 27.29 28.64
CA ALA A 686 6.91 26.30 27.62
C ALA A 686 5.98 25.22 28.22
N ILE A 687 5.03 24.77 27.40
CA ILE A 687 4.20 23.59 27.72
C ILE A 687 4.93 22.38 27.15
N SER A 688 5.02 21.30 27.95
CA SER A 688 5.56 20.03 27.48
C SER A 688 4.71 19.50 26.33
N LEU A 689 5.36 19.01 25.30
CA LEU A 689 4.69 18.31 24.22
C LEU A 689 4.24 16.94 24.67
N PHE A 690 3.11 16.48 24.19
CA PHE A 690 2.61 15.16 24.50
C PHE A 690 3.50 14.07 23.90
N MET A 691 3.91 13.14 24.76
CA MET A 691 4.65 11.96 24.33
C MET A 691 3.67 10.83 23.97
N ARG A 692 4.16 9.80 23.28
CA ARG A 692 3.36 8.62 22.89
C ARG A 692 2.59 7.99 24.09
N ALA A 693 3.18 7.99 25.27
CA ALA A 693 2.52 7.49 26.48
C ALA A 693 1.23 8.28 26.83
N ASP A 694 1.20 9.57 26.53
CA ASP A 694 0.05 10.44 26.81
C ASP A 694 -1.13 10.09 25.88
N TYR A 695 -0.85 9.77 24.62
CA TYR A 695 -1.89 9.30 23.69
C TYR A 695 -2.49 7.96 24.12
N LEU A 696 -1.67 7.03 24.61
CA LEU A 696 -2.15 5.76 25.16
C LEU A 696 -2.97 5.97 26.42
N THR A 697 -2.59 6.92 27.29
CA THR A 697 -3.35 7.27 28.48
C THR A 697 -4.70 7.87 28.12
N LYS A 698 -4.74 8.83 27.18
CA LYS A 698 -5.98 9.40 26.65
C LYS A 698 -6.88 8.36 25.99
N ALA A 699 -6.30 7.42 25.25
CA ALA A 699 -7.06 6.33 24.65
C ALA A 699 -7.69 5.43 25.70
N LYS A 700 -7.01 5.12 26.80
CA LYS A 700 -7.54 4.35 27.93
C LYS A 700 -8.66 5.11 28.66
N GLU A 701 -8.53 6.41 28.83
CA GLU A 701 -9.57 7.28 29.39
C GLU A 701 -10.83 7.34 28.49
N ALA A 702 -10.61 7.33 27.18
CA ALA A 702 -11.68 7.37 26.16
C ALA A 702 -12.27 6.00 25.85
N ASP A 703 -11.73 4.95 26.36
CA ASP A 703 -11.81 3.54 25.99
C ASP A 703 -13.23 3.01 25.70
N LEU A 704 -14.16 3.29 26.58
CA LEU A 704 -15.55 2.87 26.45
C LEU A 704 -16.33 3.60 25.34
N LYS A 705 -15.79 4.71 24.81
CA LYS A 705 -16.43 5.52 23.79
C LYS A 705 -15.89 5.20 22.39
N VAL A 706 -14.61 4.87 22.29
CA VAL A 706 -13.92 4.68 21.01
C VAL A 706 -14.44 3.50 20.19
N LEU A 707 -14.90 2.43 20.84
CA LEU A 707 -15.21 1.17 20.16
C LEU A 707 -16.66 0.71 20.27
N ASN A 708 -17.58 1.56 20.74
CA ASN A 708 -18.99 1.22 20.85
C ASN A 708 -19.91 2.12 20.02
N GLU A 709 -19.34 2.99 19.20
CA GLU A 709 -20.12 3.91 18.39
C GLU A 709 -20.27 3.38 16.97
N THR A 710 -21.51 3.14 16.56
CA THR A 710 -21.83 2.81 15.15
C THR A 710 -21.83 4.06 14.28
N LEU A 711 -21.35 3.97 13.05
CA LEU A 711 -21.42 5.06 12.09
C LEU A 711 -22.85 5.23 11.52
N PRO A 712 -23.29 6.45 11.19
CA PRO A 712 -22.61 7.73 11.36
C PRO A 712 -22.68 8.25 12.81
N ILE A 713 -21.55 8.50 13.40
CA ILE A 713 -21.46 8.98 14.79
C ILE A 713 -22.05 10.39 14.96
N SER A 714 -21.96 11.23 13.94
CA SER A 714 -22.39 12.64 14.01
C SER A 714 -23.86 12.87 13.68
N GLY A 715 -24.53 11.94 13.00
CA GLY A 715 -25.87 12.12 12.47
C GLY A 715 -26.03 13.21 11.40
N LYS A 716 -24.92 13.79 10.91
CA LYS A 716 -24.88 14.86 9.89
C LYS A 716 -24.79 14.28 8.48
N SER A 717 -25.32 15.02 7.50
CA SER A 717 -25.15 14.65 6.08
C SER A 717 -23.81 15.12 5.55
N LEU A 718 -23.31 14.42 4.53
CA LEU A 718 -22.05 14.78 3.85
C LEU A 718 -22.03 16.22 3.34
N PRO A 719 -23.08 16.74 2.65
CA PRO A 719 -23.12 18.14 2.24
C PRO A 719 -23.02 19.13 3.41
N CYS A 720 -23.67 18.85 4.53
CA CYS A 720 -23.63 19.72 5.71
C CYS A 720 -22.20 19.80 6.29
N VAL A 721 -21.51 18.67 6.35
CA VAL A 721 -20.13 18.62 6.87
C VAL A 721 -19.18 19.35 5.91
N LEU A 722 -19.31 19.16 4.61
CA LEU A 722 -18.48 19.81 3.61
C LEU A 722 -18.70 21.34 3.56
N SER A 723 -19.95 21.80 3.70
CA SER A 723 -20.24 23.25 3.80
C SER A 723 -19.56 23.86 5.02
N ARG A 724 -19.61 23.20 6.17
CA ARG A 724 -18.91 23.65 7.38
C ARG A 724 -17.39 23.66 7.20
N MET A 725 -16.83 22.69 6.48
CA MET A 725 -15.42 22.68 6.13
C MET A 725 -15.05 23.86 5.23
N ALA A 726 -15.90 24.19 4.26
CA ALA A 726 -15.70 25.32 3.36
C ALA A 726 -15.70 26.65 4.13
N ASP A 727 -16.65 26.83 5.05
CA ASP A 727 -16.71 28.05 5.89
C ASP A 727 -15.44 28.19 6.77
N ALA A 728 -14.95 27.09 7.33
CA ALA A 728 -13.71 27.09 8.10
C ALA A 728 -12.48 27.33 7.20
N ALA A 729 -12.50 26.85 5.97
CA ALA A 729 -11.45 27.10 4.98
C ALA A 729 -11.40 28.56 4.52
N ASP A 730 -12.54 29.26 4.43
CA ASP A 730 -12.55 30.73 4.21
C ASP A 730 -11.80 31.46 5.32
N ILE A 731 -12.08 31.13 6.59
CA ILE A 731 -11.38 31.71 7.74
C ILE A 731 -9.87 31.47 7.64
N PHE A 732 -9.47 30.26 7.22
CA PHE A 732 -8.07 29.87 7.01
C PHE A 732 -7.42 30.74 5.92
N VAL A 733 -8.04 30.86 4.74
CA VAL A 733 -7.49 31.60 3.61
C VAL A 733 -7.41 33.11 3.91
N GLU A 734 -8.43 33.69 4.57
CA GLU A 734 -8.42 35.07 5.01
C GLU A 734 -7.39 35.38 6.12
N SER A 735 -6.98 34.38 6.86
CA SER A 735 -6.03 34.51 7.95
C SER A 735 -4.59 34.21 7.56
N ALA A 736 -4.40 33.66 6.36
CA ALA A 736 -3.08 33.38 5.82
C ALA A 736 -2.25 34.68 5.76
N PRO A 737 -0.99 34.66 6.27
CA PRO A 737 -0.13 35.83 6.32
C PRO A 737 0.23 36.39 4.93
#